data_5858a46a7670aec42a505d192a413978
#
_entry.id   5858a46a7670aec42a505d192a413978
#
_cell.length_a   1.000
_cell.length_b   1.000
_cell.length_c   1.000
_cell.angle_alpha   90.00
_cell.angle_beta   90.00
_cell.angle_gamma   90.00
#
_symmetry.space_group_name_H-M   'P 1'
#
loop_
_entity.id
_entity.type
_entity.pdbx_description
1 polymer ?
#
loop_
_entity_poly.entity_id
_entity_poly.type
_entity_poly.pdbx_seq_one_letter_code
_entity_poly.pdbx_strand_id
1 'polypeptide(L)'
;MALVKMKRLELVGLNRERKQVLEYLQSLGCVDISDSRCEEVGTAQTAAAISRFDAYISQIMRALEILPPAADGGGMFRRKTNAAGVAYTADEGEISRTVGIAADIIRLAKEKKERTDELSALDVREKTLEPFRSLDVPPALRKTRRTVIRLGTIEGEHTAEELFGEFADGGAADVYIEVISATKQQTALWILYPDYLENEAAAVCTRLNLLAPKGLGAESVAEQLGKIAARREEIARQNSDTNEKLSALAAERGALELMLDRLSVRRDKYRVLSGLGITKTAFFLTGYVPEELADKLSDGLMQKFTLSVQLSDPEEGEDVPSAFDNNALVSPVEGITSDYAMPSPHDIDPNPIMAIFYYFFFGMMFSDAGYGIVMMIGCGLLGFGNFLEPEKRRTFKMFFYCGVSTTFWGIMYGSFFGDMIATVSRTFGKGQLALLPVLVDPVQKPLSVLIMSVAFGVVHILTGMAIKMYMTWRDGNRFAAICDTGFWIAVILGICALAGGSALGSAVLANAGKIIAAAAAIGLVLTQGRDKKNPVMKLFGGILSLYDITSIVGDVLSYSRLMALGLATGVIASVINVLGSLGGGGIFGFIVFVAISVFGHSLNFAINMLGAYVHTNRLQYVEFYQKFYEGGGRKFSPFGFKTKYYKF
;
A
#
# COMPACT_ATOMS: atom_id res chain seq x y z
N MET A 1 27.87 10.37 12.03
CA MET A 1 27.15 10.36 10.75
C MET A 1 26.24 9.16 10.83
N ALA A 2 24.96 9.31 10.51
CA ALA A 2 23.96 8.23 10.66
C ALA A 2 23.94 7.22 9.48
N LEU A 3 24.78 7.45 8.45
CA LEU A 3 25.03 6.47 7.39
C LEU A 3 26.15 5.53 7.83
N VAL A 4 25.88 4.24 7.74
CA VAL A 4 26.85 3.17 8.03
C VAL A 4 27.93 3.19 6.95
N LYS A 5 29.19 3.31 7.35
CA LYS A 5 30.30 3.14 6.41
C LYS A 5 30.42 1.69 5.99
N MET A 6 30.51 1.47 4.67
CA MET A 6 30.66 0.15 4.08
C MET A 6 32.09 -0.09 3.63
N LYS A 7 32.58 -1.31 3.82
CA LYS A 7 33.82 -1.80 3.23
C LYS A 7 33.52 -2.80 2.12
N ARG A 8 34.28 -2.75 1.06
CA ARG A 8 34.26 -3.73 -0.02
C ARG A 8 34.93 -5.00 0.47
N LEU A 9 34.23 -6.11 0.35
CA LEU A 9 34.70 -7.46 0.67
C LEU A 9 34.99 -8.18 -0.63
N GLU A 10 36.22 -8.65 -0.79
CA GLU A 10 36.61 -9.57 -1.85
C GLU A 10 37.06 -10.87 -1.22
N LEU A 11 36.45 -11.97 -1.64
CA LEU A 11 36.68 -13.28 -1.09
C LEU A 11 37.05 -14.26 -2.21
N VAL A 12 38.17 -14.95 -2.03
CA VAL A 12 38.63 -16.03 -2.93
C VAL A 12 38.76 -17.31 -2.10
N GLY A 13 38.01 -18.34 -2.47
CA GLY A 13 38.01 -19.60 -1.73
C GLY A 13 37.97 -20.82 -2.62
N LEU A 14 38.17 -22.00 -2.04
CA LEU A 14 38.13 -23.26 -2.75
C LEU A 14 36.71 -23.66 -3.16
N ASN A 15 36.55 -24.11 -4.40
CA ASN A 15 35.22 -24.47 -4.95
C ASN A 15 34.46 -25.54 -4.14
N ARG A 16 35.18 -26.44 -3.47
CA ARG A 16 34.60 -27.48 -2.61
C ARG A 16 33.90 -26.91 -1.37
N GLU A 17 34.36 -25.75 -0.87
CA GLU A 17 33.88 -25.11 0.36
C GLU A 17 32.81 -24.04 0.10
N ARG A 18 32.56 -23.67 -1.20
CA ARG A 18 31.68 -22.56 -1.57
C ARG A 18 30.28 -22.60 -0.95
N LYS A 19 29.67 -23.79 -0.85
CA LYS A 19 28.32 -23.93 -0.26
C LYS A 19 28.32 -23.67 1.23
N GLN A 20 29.32 -24.15 1.94
CA GLN A 20 29.48 -23.99 3.39
C GLN A 20 29.81 -22.53 3.74
N VAL A 21 30.66 -21.88 2.95
CA VAL A 21 30.96 -20.44 3.09
C VAL A 21 29.70 -19.61 2.93
N LEU A 22 28.87 -19.87 1.89
CA LEU A 22 27.62 -19.18 1.71
C LEU A 22 26.60 -19.45 2.83
N GLU A 23 26.53 -20.67 3.34
CA GLU A 23 25.69 -21.00 4.51
C GLU A 23 26.12 -20.22 5.76
N TYR A 24 27.42 -20.09 5.97
CA TYR A 24 27.96 -19.30 7.06
C TYR A 24 27.67 -17.81 6.89
N LEU A 25 27.89 -17.24 5.69
CA LEU A 25 27.54 -15.84 5.39
C LEU A 25 26.03 -15.59 5.53
N GLN A 26 25.19 -16.53 5.09
CA GLN A 26 23.74 -16.44 5.20
C GLN A 26 23.28 -16.46 6.66
N SER A 27 23.94 -17.26 7.50
CA SER A 27 23.63 -17.33 8.94
C SER A 27 24.04 -16.06 9.70
N LEU A 28 25.09 -15.38 9.27
CA LEU A 28 25.51 -14.10 9.85
C LEU A 28 24.64 -12.93 9.39
N GLY A 29 24.16 -12.95 8.13
CA GLY A 29 23.27 -11.93 7.59
C GLY A 29 23.85 -10.50 7.58
N CYS A 30 25.16 -10.36 7.38
CA CYS A 30 25.86 -9.07 7.48
C CYS A 30 26.54 -8.61 6.18
N VAL A 31 26.49 -9.39 5.09
CA VAL A 31 27.13 -9.09 3.81
C VAL A 31 26.07 -8.89 2.73
N ASP A 32 26.12 -7.79 2.00
CA ASP A 32 25.38 -7.59 0.76
C ASP A 32 26.26 -8.04 -0.41
N ILE A 33 25.86 -9.13 -1.06
CA ILE A 33 26.66 -9.78 -2.10
C ILE A 33 26.33 -9.15 -3.45
N SER A 34 27.36 -8.64 -4.11
CA SER A 34 27.26 -8.08 -5.46
C SER A 34 27.38 -9.18 -6.52
N ASP A 35 26.71 -8.97 -7.67
CA ASP A 35 26.80 -9.90 -8.79
C ASP A 35 28.23 -9.83 -9.42
N SER A 36 29.03 -10.84 -9.18
CA SER A 36 30.42 -10.93 -9.66
C SER A 36 30.53 -11.74 -10.94
N ARG A 37 29.53 -11.69 -11.82
CA ARG A 37 29.52 -12.48 -13.06
C ARG A 37 30.71 -12.11 -13.95
N CYS A 38 31.73 -12.96 -13.96
CA CYS A 38 32.55 -13.12 -15.14
C CYS A 38 31.72 -13.86 -16.20
N GLU A 39 31.66 -13.36 -17.41
CA GLU A 39 30.71 -13.74 -18.49
C GLU A 39 30.61 -15.25 -18.84
N GLU A 40 31.29 -16.14 -18.19
CA GLU A 40 31.43 -17.51 -18.70
C GLU A 40 30.82 -18.66 -17.92
N VAL A 41 30.28 -18.54 -16.69
CA VAL A 41 29.79 -19.74 -15.99
C VAL A 41 28.58 -19.51 -15.07
N GLY A 42 27.45 -19.17 -15.62
CA GLY A 42 26.16 -19.47 -15.00
C GLY A 42 25.75 -20.90 -15.33
N THR A 43 25.95 -21.86 -14.45
CA THR A 43 25.66 -23.25 -14.77
C THR A 43 24.17 -23.46 -14.97
N ALA A 44 23.77 -24.12 -16.07
CA ALA A 44 22.40 -24.54 -16.36
C ALA A 44 21.76 -25.32 -15.18
N GLN A 45 22.58 -25.98 -14.37
CA GLN A 45 22.17 -26.71 -13.18
C GLN A 45 21.65 -25.83 -12.05
N THR A 46 22.23 -24.64 -11.82
CA THR A 46 21.75 -23.69 -10.80
C THR A 46 20.43 -23.03 -11.22
N ALA A 47 20.29 -22.69 -12.51
CA ALA A 47 19.06 -22.14 -13.06
C ALA A 47 17.88 -23.13 -12.96
N ALA A 48 18.11 -24.41 -13.28
CA ALA A 48 17.10 -25.47 -13.14
C ALA A 48 16.69 -25.68 -11.67
N ALA A 49 17.65 -25.61 -10.73
CA ALA A 49 17.35 -25.72 -9.30
C ALA A 49 16.50 -24.55 -8.79
N ILE A 50 16.83 -23.31 -9.19
CA ILE A 50 16.07 -22.11 -8.83
C ILE A 50 14.64 -22.22 -9.36
N SER A 51 14.46 -22.58 -10.63
CA SER A 51 13.13 -22.75 -11.24
C SER A 51 12.29 -23.81 -10.52
N ARG A 52 12.92 -24.92 -10.10
CA ARG A 52 12.25 -25.96 -9.31
C ARG A 52 11.78 -25.43 -7.94
N PHE A 53 12.63 -24.68 -7.22
CA PHE A 53 12.26 -24.09 -5.94
C PHE A 53 11.16 -23.04 -6.10
N ASP A 54 11.24 -22.20 -7.12
CA ASP A 54 10.19 -21.20 -7.39
C ASP A 54 8.84 -21.87 -7.69
N ALA A 55 8.83 -22.99 -8.42
CA ALA A 55 7.63 -23.79 -8.66
C ALA A 55 7.03 -24.35 -7.35
N TYR A 56 7.87 -24.94 -6.49
CA TYR A 56 7.44 -25.47 -5.19
C TYR A 56 6.91 -24.36 -4.26
N ILE A 57 7.61 -23.24 -4.17
CA ILE A 57 7.19 -22.06 -3.40
C ILE A 57 5.82 -21.57 -3.89
N SER A 58 5.65 -21.42 -5.21
CA SER A 58 4.38 -20.98 -5.81
C SER A 58 3.24 -21.94 -5.48
N GLN A 59 3.49 -23.26 -5.55
CA GLN A 59 2.51 -24.27 -5.22
C GLN A 59 2.09 -24.24 -3.75
N ILE A 60 3.06 -24.15 -2.82
CA ILE A 60 2.77 -24.06 -1.39
C ILE A 60 2.05 -22.74 -1.06
N MET A 61 2.42 -21.62 -1.68
CA MET A 61 1.73 -20.33 -1.48
C MET A 61 0.26 -20.43 -1.87
N ARG A 62 -0.06 -21.02 -3.04
CA ARG A 62 -1.45 -21.24 -3.47
C ARG A 62 -2.21 -22.13 -2.50
N ALA A 63 -1.60 -23.20 -2.01
CA ALA A 63 -2.22 -24.07 -1.02
C ALA A 63 -2.53 -23.33 0.29
N LEU A 64 -1.62 -22.48 0.76
CA LEU A 64 -1.81 -21.65 1.97
C LEU A 64 -2.91 -20.58 1.81
N GLU A 65 -3.14 -20.07 0.60
CA GLU A 65 -4.24 -19.13 0.29
C GLU A 65 -5.61 -19.82 0.34
N ILE A 66 -5.69 -21.10 -0.03
CA ILE A 66 -6.91 -21.89 -0.01
C ILE A 66 -7.31 -22.29 1.42
N LEU A 67 -6.33 -22.60 2.26
CA LEU A 67 -6.57 -23.03 3.63
C LEU A 67 -7.08 -21.87 4.51
N PRO A 68 -7.97 -22.15 5.48
CA PRO A 68 -8.40 -21.14 6.44
C PRO A 68 -7.19 -20.54 7.20
N PRO A 69 -7.25 -19.26 7.61
CA PRO A 69 -6.17 -18.65 8.37
C PRO A 69 -5.90 -19.44 9.65
N ALA A 70 -4.63 -19.37 10.12
CA ALA A 70 -4.26 -20.04 11.37
C ALA A 70 -5.08 -19.47 12.54
N ALA A 71 -5.40 -20.32 13.52
CA ALA A 71 -6.18 -19.96 14.71
C ALA A 71 -5.51 -18.85 15.55
N ASP A 72 -4.18 -18.71 15.47
CA ASP A 72 -3.37 -17.72 16.20
C ASP A 72 -3.41 -16.30 15.60
N GLY A 73 -4.46 -15.90 14.91
CA GLY A 73 -4.62 -14.59 14.33
C GLY A 73 -3.87 -14.42 13.00
N GLY A 74 -4.59 -14.59 11.90
CA GLY A 74 -4.07 -14.25 10.57
C GLY A 74 -3.92 -12.75 10.41
N GLY A 75 -3.01 -12.30 9.53
CA GLY A 75 -2.88 -10.92 9.11
C GLY A 75 -1.78 -10.11 9.80
N MET A 76 -2.04 -8.83 10.03
CA MET A 76 -1.06 -7.83 10.48
C MET A 76 -0.42 -8.17 11.86
N PHE A 77 -1.15 -8.86 12.73
CA PHE A 77 -0.74 -9.16 14.11
C PHE A 77 0.03 -10.47 14.28
N ARG A 78 0.20 -11.25 13.20
CA ARG A 78 0.93 -12.52 13.29
C ARG A 78 2.43 -12.28 13.38
N ARG A 79 3.04 -12.85 14.42
CA ARG A 79 4.50 -12.86 14.62
C ARG A 79 5.12 -14.08 13.96
N LYS A 80 6.40 -13.95 13.59
CA LYS A 80 7.20 -15.12 13.20
C LYS A 80 7.37 -16.03 14.41
N THR A 81 7.09 -17.31 14.21
CA THR A 81 7.31 -18.34 15.23
C THR A 81 8.81 -18.59 15.36
N ASN A 82 9.32 -18.65 16.59
CA ASN A 82 10.72 -18.98 16.82
C ASN A 82 10.95 -20.47 16.53
N ALA A 83 11.76 -20.78 15.55
CA ALA A 83 12.14 -22.14 15.16
C ALA A 83 13.49 -22.56 15.75
N ALA A 84 13.84 -22.07 16.95
CA ALA A 84 15.09 -22.42 17.60
C ALA A 84 15.22 -23.94 17.75
N GLY A 85 16.27 -24.51 17.16
CA GLY A 85 16.53 -25.96 17.12
C GLY A 85 15.96 -26.72 15.93
N VAL A 86 15.15 -26.06 15.08
CA VAL A 86 14.69 -26.68 13.82
C VAL A 86 15.68 -26.36 12.71
N ALA A 87 16.22 -27.39 12.05
CA ALA A 87 17.14 -27.18 10.93
C ALA A 87 16.46 -26.36 9.81
N TYR A 88 17.17 -25.35 9.30
CA TYR A 88 16.70 -24.54 8.16
C TYR A 88 16.79 -25.30 6.82
N THR A 89 17.43 -26.47 6.80
CA THR A 89 17.49 -27.38 5.66
C THR A 89 16.40 -28.43 5.77
N ALA A 90 15.79 -28.76 4.63
CA ALA A 90 14.81 -29.85 4.52
C ALA A 90 15.36 -30.94 3.63
N ASP A 91 15.07 -32.21 3.99
CA ASP A 91 15.39 -33.37 3.19
C ASP A 91 14.48 -33.45 1.96
N GLU A 92 14.94 -34.11 0.88
CA GLU A 92 14.15 -34.24 -0.35
C GLU A 92 12.85 -35.03 -0.12
N GLY A 93 12.83 -35.98 0.82
CA GLY A 93 11.63 -36.71 1.21
C GLY A 93 10.58 -35.80 1.87
N GLU A 94 11.01 -34.93 2.78
CA GLU A 94 10.15 -33.95 3.46
C GLU A 94 9.59 -32.93 2.46
N ILE A 95 10.42 -32.46 1.51
CA ILE A 95 10.00 -31.57 0.44
C ILE A 95 8.91 -32.23 -0.42
N SER A 96 9.17 -33.47 -0.88
CA SER A 96 8.21 -34.20 -1.73
C SER A 96 6.87 -34.44 -1.04
N ARG A 97 6.89 -34.81 0.26
CA ARG A 97 5.68 -34.98 1.06
C ARG A 97 4.90 -33.69 1.17
N THR A 98 5.55 -32.58 1.53
CA THR A 98 4.88 -31.30 1.76
C THR A 98 4.35 -30.68 0.46
N VAL A 99 5.10 -30.82 -0.64
CA VAL A 99 4.65 -30.42 -1.98
C VAL A 99 3.48 -31.29 -2.45
N GLY A 100 3.47 -32.60 -2.12
CA GLY A 100 2.34 -33.50 -2.37
C GLY A 100 1.07 -33.04 -1.65
N ILE A 101 1.18 -32.68 -0.36
CA ILE A 101 0.06 -32.11 0.42
C ILE A 101 -0.46 -30.82 -0.24
N ALA A 102 0.44 -29.94 -0.66
CA ALA A 102 0.05 -28.72 -1.37
C ALA A 102 -0.68 -29.00 -2.70
N ALA A 103 -0.23 -30.01 -3.46
CA ALA A 103 -0.89 -30.45 -4.69
C ALA A 103 -2.30 -30.98 -4.42
N ASP A 104 -2.48 -31.77 -3.38
CA ASP A 104 -3.80 -32.32 -2.99
C ASP A 104 -4.77 -31.21 -2.59
N ILE A 105 -4.33 -30.21 -1.83
CA ILE A 105 -5.14 -29.03 -1.46
C ILE A 105 -5.62 -28.28 -2.71
N ILE A 106 -4.70 -28.01 -3.65
CA ILE A 106 -5.01 -27.31 -4.89
C ILE A 106 -6.00 -28.13 -5.74
N ARG A 107 -5.80 -29.44 -5.85
CA ARG A 107 -6.69 -30.36 -6.58
C ARG A 107 -8.09 -30.34 -5.98
N LEU A 108 -8.24 -30.52 -4.67
CA LEU A 108 -9.52 -30.49 -3.97
C LEU A 108 -10.26 -29.16 -4.14
N ALA A 109 -9.53 -28.05 -4.08
CA ALA A 109 -10.09 -26.72 -4.31
C ALA A 109 -10.58 -26.53 -5.75
N LYS A 110 -9.83 -27.06 -6.74
CA LYS A 110 -10.22 -27.01 -8.14
C LYS A 110 -11.49 -27.84 -8.39
N GLU A 111 -11.54 -29.05 -7.87
CA GLU A 111 -12.73 -29.90 -7.96
C GLU A 111 -13.97 -29.25 -7.32
N LYS A 112 -13.79 -28.62 -6.15
CA LYS A 112 -14.87 -27.86 -5.49
C LYS A 112 -15.35 -26.69 -6.35
N LYS A 113 -14.43 -25.96 -6.99
CA LYS A 113 -14.76 -24.85 -7.89
C LYS A 113 -15.55 -25.34 -9.11
N GLU A 114 -15.10 -26.41 -9.78
CA GLU A 114 -15.79 -27.00 -10.93
C GLU A 114 -17.22 -27.42 -10.56
N ARG A 115 -17.42 -28.02 -9.37
CA ARG A 115 -18.76 -28.37 -8.87
C ARG A 115 -19.61 -27.13 -8.54
N THR A 116 -19.00 -26.07 -8.06
CA THR A 116 -19.71 -24.80 -7.80
C THR A 116 -20.17 -24.15 -9.11
N ASP A 117 -19.34 -24.22 -10.14
CA ASP A 117 -19.68 -23.72 -11.48
C ASP A 117 -20.83 -24.59 -12.08
N GLU A 118 -20.79 -25.93 -11.88
CA GLU A 118 -21.89 -26.83 -12.26
C GLU A 118 -23.19 -26.50 -11.52
N LEU A 119 -23.13 -26.21 -10.19
CA LEU A 119 -24.31 -25.79 -9.42
C LEU A 119 -24.93 -24.52 -10.00
N SER A 120 -24.10 -23.55 -10.36
CA SER A 120 -24.58 -22.29 -10.97
C SER A 120 -25.27 -22.52 -12.31
N ALA A 121 -24.76 -23.47 -13.11
CA ALA A 121 -25.39 -23.85 -14.37
C ALA A 121 -26.75 -24.61 -14.14
N LEU A 122 -26.80 -25.47 -13.12
CA LEU A 122 -28.03 -26.14 -12.72
C LEU A 122 -29.10 -25.20 -12.20
N ASP A 123 -28.70 -24.17 -11.41
CA ASP A 123 -29.61 -23.13 -10.92
C ASP A 123 -30.23 -22.30 -12.05
N VAL A 124 -29.43 -21.93 -13.06
CA VAL A 124 -29.95 -21.25 -14.26
C VAL A 124 -30.93 -22.15 -15.01
N ARG A 125 -30.62 -23.46 -15.14
CA ARG A 125 -31.49 -24.41 -15.82
C ARG A 125 -32.78 -24.64 -15.05
N GLU A 126 -32.73 -24.78 -13.73
CA GLU A 126 -33.87 -24.89 -12.84
C GLU A 126 -34.82 -23.71 -13.00
N LYS A 127 -34.31 -22.49 -12.91
CA LYS A 127 -35.09 -21.23 -13.11
C LYS A 127 -35.72 -21.15 -14.49
N THR A 128 -35.08 -21.72 -15.52
CA THR A 128 -35.62 -21.76 -16.88
C THR A 128 -36.79 -22.79 -17.02
N LEU A 129 -36.73 -23.87 -16.28
CA LEU A 129 -37.74 -24.94 -16.33
C LEU A 129 -38.90 -24.73 -15.34
N GLU A 130 -38.68 -24.05 -14.21
CA GLU A 130 -39.66 -23.86 -13.14
C GLU A 130 -41.04 -23.31 -13.63
N PRO A 131 -41.10 -22.30 -14.55
CA PRO A 131 -42.39 -21.82 -15.08
C PRO A 131 -43.21 -22.87 -15.82
N PHE A 132 -42.54 -23.94 -16.28
CA PHE A 132 -43.18 -25.06 -17.04
C PHE A 132 -43.37 -26.30 -16.21
N ARG A 133 -43.31 -26.24 -14.90
CA ARG A 133 -43.35 -27.41 -13.97
C ARG A 133 -44.57 -28.26 -14.11
N SER A 134 -45.74 -27.69 -14.44
CA SER A 134 -47.02 -28.39 -14.61
C SER A 134 -47.24 -28.97 -16.02
N LEU A 135 -46.22 -28.83 -16.90
CA LEU A 135 -46.31 -29.34 -18.26
C LEU A 135 -46.08 -30.88 -18.31
N ASP A 136 -47.07 -31.64 -18.66
CA ASP A 136 -47.00 -33.11 -18.79
C ASP A 136 -46.35 -33.57 -20.09
N VAL A 137 -46.23 -32.69 -21.08
CA VAL A 137 -45.70 -33.01 -22.43
C VAL A 137 -44.18 -32.72 -22.45
N PRO A 138 -43.38 -33.56 -23.14
CA PRO A 138 -41.96 -33.30 -23.28
C PRO A 138 -41.70 -31.94 -23.93
N PRO A 139 -40.95 -31.01 -23.30
CA PRO A 139 -40.76 -29.65 -23.81
C PRO A 139 -39.92 -29.57 -25.08
N ALA A 140 -39.28 -30.64 -25.50
CA ALA A 140 -38.58 -30.77 -26.78
C ALA A 140 -39.52 -31.04 -27.98
N LEU A 141 -40.79 -31.37 -27.74
CA LEU A 141 -41.75 -31.61 -28.81
C LEU A 141 -42.11 -30.29 -29.52
N ARG A 142 -41.64 -30.14 -30.75
CA ARG A 142 -41.80 -28.89 -31.53
C ARG A 142 -42.81 -29.01 -32.65
N LYS A 143 -43.05 -30.22 -33.19
CA LYS A 143 -43.90 -30.43 -34.35
C LYS A 143 -44.46 -31.87 -34.34
N THR A 144 -45.71 -32.02 -34.76
CA THR A 144 -46.33 -33.31 -35.12
C THR A 144 -46.54 -33.32 -36.65
N ARG A 145 -47.28 -34.32 -37.17
CA ARG A 145 -47.51 -34.44 -38.62
C ARG A 145 -48.25 -33.24 -39.24
N ARG A 146 -49.09 -32.53 -38.48
CA ARG A 146 -49.97 -31.45 -38.99
C ARG A 146 -49.99 -30.24 -38.05
N THR A 147 -49.32 -30.24 -36.95
CA THR A 147 -49.35 -29.17 -35.97
C THR A 147 -47.93 -28.79 -35.52
N VAL A 148 -47.73 -27.49 -35.28
CA VAL A 148 -46.51 -26.91 -34.71
C VAL A 148 -46.79 -26.55 -33.26
N ILE A 149 -45.81 -26.81 -32.41
CA ILE A 149 -45.85 -26.53 -30.97
C ILE A 149 -44.78 -25.49 -30.64
N ARG A 150 -45.17 -24.45 -29.94
CA ARG A 150 -44.24 -23.48 -29.39
C ARG A 150 -44.38 -23.38 -27.87
N LEU A 151 -43.28 -23.38 -27.21
CA LEU A 151 -43.16 -23.19 -25.77
C LEU A 151 -42.32 -21.97 -25.49
N GLY A 152 -42.76 -21.08 -24.61
CA GLY A 152 -42.03 -19.90 -24.28
C GLY A 152 -42.64 -19.12 -23.11
N THR A 153 -41.93 -18.08 -22.69
CA THR A 153 -42.41 -17.14 -21.67
C THR A 153 -42.56 -15.75 -22.29
N ILE A 154 -43.56 -14.99 -21.88
CA ILE A 154 -43.80 -13.58 -22.18
C ILE A 154 -43.74 -12.77 -20.91
N GLU A 155 -43.36 -11.47 -20.98
CA GLU A 155 -43.36 -10.56 -19.86
C GLU A 155 -44.77 -10.20 -19.42
N GLY A 156 -44.97 -10.09 -18.10
CA GLY A 156 -46.24 -9.69 -17.52
C GLY A 156 -47.19 -10.87 -17.25
N GLU A 157 -48.34 -10.56 -16.60
CA GLU A 157 -49.39 -11.50 -16.31
C GLU A 157 -50.47 -11.37 -17.41
N HIS A 158 -50.68 -12.47 -18.16
CA HIS A 158 -51.65 -12.52 -19.26
C HIS A 158 -52.54 -13.71 -19.07
N THR A 159 -53.83 -13.52 -19.46
CA THR A 159 -54.84 -14.59 -19.50
C THR A 159 -54.88 -15.27 -20.88
N ALA A 160 -55.36 -16.53 -20.90
CA ALA A 160 -55.50 -17.27 -22.14
C ALA A 160 -56.44 -16.56 -23.14
N GLU A 161 -57.49 -15.89 -22.64
CA GLU A 161 -58.45 -15.17 -23.45
C GLU A 161 -57.87 -13.91 -24.14
N GLU A 162 -57.07 -13.15 -23.42
CA GLU A 162 -56.36 -11.99 -23.97
C GLU A 162 -55.38 -12.40 -25.08
N LEU A 163 -54.60 -13.44 -24.81
CA LEU A 163 -53.65 -13.97 -25.80
C LEU A 163 -54.32 -14.56 -27.02
N PHE A 164 -55.47 -15.26 -26.83
CA PHE A 164 -56.26 -15.78 -27.96
C PHE A 164 -56.75 -14.60 -28.85
N GLY A 165 -57.20 -13.47 -28.27
CA GLY A 165 -57.55 -12.27 -28.99
C GLY A 165 -56.40 -11.72 -29.85
N GLU A 166 -55.18 -11.67 -29.29
CA GLU A 166 -53.98 -11.22 -30.02
C GLU A 166 -53.60 -12.12 -31.18
N PHE A 167 -53.80 -13.45 -31.06
CA PHE A 167 -53.57 -14.39 -32.14
C PHE A 167 -54.68 -14.34 -33.21
N ALA A 168 -55.93 -14.16 -32.82
CA ALA A 168 -57.04 -13.98 -33.73
C ALA A 168 -56.91 -12.70 -34.58
N ASP A 169 -56.55 -11.59 -33.97
CA ASP A 169 -56.29 -10.30 -34.64
C ASP A 169 -55.07 -10.37 -35.57
N GLY A 170 -54.11 -11.27 -35.26
CA GLY A 170 -52.96 -11.54 -36.10
C GLY A 170 -53.21 -12.52 -37.25
N GLY A 171 -54.45 -12.95 -37.47
CA GLY A 171 -54.86 -13.86 -38.55
C GLY A 171 -54.64 -15.37 -38.23
N ALA A 172 -54.33 -15.72 -37.00
CA ALA A 172 -54.14 -17.10 -36.53
C ALA A 172 -55.27 -17.48 -35.56
N ALA A 173 -56.51 -17.63 -36.05
CA ALA A 173 -57.67 -17.90 -35.21
C ALA A 173 -57.77 -19.40 -34.77
N ASP A 174 -57.17 -20.34 -35.52
CA ASP A 174 -57.15 -21.74 -35.17
C ASP A 174 -55.92 -22.12 -34.29
N VAL A 175 -55.80 -21.46 -33.16
CA VAL A 175 -54.68 -21.64 -32.20
C VAL A 175 -55.24 -22.14 -30.89
N TYR A 176 -54.55 -23.13 -30.28
CA TYR A 176 -54.80 -23.53 -28.89
C TYR A 176 -53.70 -22.99 -28.01
N ILE A 177 -54.07 -22.23 -26.98
CA ILE A 177 -53.15 -21.60 -26.03
C ILE A 177 -53.46 -22.11 -24.64
N GLU A 178 -52.44 -22.68 -24.00
CA GLU A 178 -52.49 -23.08 -22.58
C GLU A 178 -51.49 -22.26 -21.79
N VAL A 179 -52.01 -21.58 -20.75
CA VAL A 179 -51.20 -20.83 -19.78
C VAL A 179 -50.77 -21.83 -18.72
N ILE A 180 -49.50 -22.19 -18.72
CA ILE A 180 -48.91 -23.17 -17.81
C ILE A 180 -48.75 -22.52 -16.41
N SER A 181 -48.24 -21.32 -16.36
CA SER A 181 -48.10 -20.51 -15.15
C SER A 181 -48.12 -19.03 -15.49
N ALA A 182 -48.79 -18.23 -14.65
CA ALA A 182 -48.84 -16.79 -14.78
C ALA A 182 -48.38 -16.18 -13.46
N THR A 183 -47.42 -15.23 -13.57
CA THR A 183 -46.90 -14.42 -12.47
C THR A 183 -46.85 -12.96 -12.88
N LYS A 184 -46.77 -12.01 -11.97
CA LYS A 184 -46.64 -10.59 -12.30
C LYS A 184 -45.42 -10.28 -13.16
N GLN A 185 -44.43 -11.15 -13.20
CA GLN A 185 -43.19 -10.93 -13.97
C GLN A 185 -43.20 -11.61 -15.34
N GLN A 186 -43.80 -12.81 -15.44
CA GLN A 186 -43.81 -13.57 -16.69
C GLN A 186 -44.97 -14.56 -16.72
N THR A 187 -45.47 -14.85 -17.92
CA THR A 187 -46.45 -15.89 -18.19
C THR A 187 -45.82 -16.95 -19.08
N ALA A 188 -45.89 -18.25 -18.66
CA ALA A 188 -45.39 -19.38 -19.40
C ALA A 188 -46.51 -19.98 -20.25
N LEU A 189 -46.26 -20.17 -21.52
CA LEU A 189 -47.24 -20.56 -22.53
C LEU A 189 -46.82 -21.80 -23.25
N TRP A 190 -47.82 -22.62 -23.54
CA TRP A 190 -47.76 -23.73 -24.49
C TRP A 190 -48.76 -23.46 -25.60
N ILE A 191 -48.29 -23.32 -26.85
CA ILE A 191 -49.08 -22.88 -27.99
C ILE A 191 -49.04 -23.98 -29.05
N LEU A 192 -50.22 -24.42 -29.52
CA LEU A 192 -50.38 -25.40 -30.57
C LEU A 192 -51.16 -24.78 -31.73
N TYR A 193 -50.66 -24.92 -32.93
CA TYR A 193 -51.35 -24.45 -34.13
C TYR A 193 -51.08 -25.35 -35.34
N PRO A 194 -52.00 -25.34 -36.36
CA PRO A 194 -51.79 -26.08 -37.61
C PRO A 194 -50.61 -25.58 -38.42
N ASP A 195 -49.96 -26.45 -39.19
CA ASP A 195 -48.75 -26.15 -39.95
C ASP A 195 -48.93 -25.01 -40.99
N TYR A 196 -50.17 -24.86 -41.52
CA TYR A 196 -50.49 -23.80 -42.49
C TYR A 196 -50.54 -22.38 -41.88
N LEU A 197 -50.61 -22.24 -40.58
CA LEU A 197 -50.60 -20.95 -39.85
C LEU A 197 -49.20 -20.61 -39.28
N GLU A 198 -48.15 -21.28 -39.71
CA GLU A 198 -46.82 -21.11 -39.12
C GLU A 198 -46.28 -19.71 -39.23
N ASN A 199 -46.52 -19.02 -40.38
CA ASN A 199 -46.01 -17.64 -40.61
C ASN A 199 -46.76 -16.61 -39.75
N GLU A 200 -48.07 -16.69 -39.71
CA GLU A 200 -48.94 -15.76 -38.95
C GLU A 200 -48.72 -15.93 -37.46
N ALA A 201 -48.74 -17.16 -36.96
CA ALA A 201 -48.47 -17.45 -35.54
C ALA A 201 -47.05 -17.07 -35.15
N ALA A 202 -46.04 -17.25 -36.00
CA ALA A 202 -44.68 -16.83 -35.71
C ALA A 202 -44.53 -15.29 -35.62
N ALA A 203 -45.27 -14.54 -36.48
CA ALA A 203 -45.29 -13.08 -36.43
C ALA A 203 -45.89 -12.57 -35.10
N VAL A 204 -46.99 -13.20 -34.63
CA VAL A 204 -47.59 -12.87 -33.32
C VAL A 204 -46.66 -13.21 -32.18
N CYS A 205 -46.05 -14.39 -32.18
CA CYS A 205 -45.05 -14.78 -31.15
C CYS A 205 -43.88 -13.81 -31.10
N THR A 206 -43.42 -13.26 -32.23
CA THR A 206 -42.36 -12.26 -32.28
C THR A 206 -42.84 -10.92 -31.72
N ARG A 207 -44.08 -10.49 -32.04
CA ARG A 207 -44.69 -9.28 -31.51
C ARG A 207 -44.85 -9.31 -30.01
N LEU A 208 -45.24 -10.46 -29.46
CA LEU A 208 -45.37 -10.71 -28.03
C LEU A 208 -44.04 -10.96 -27.33
N ASN A 209 -42.94 -10.93 -28.07
CA ASN A 209 -41.59 -11.22 -27.57
C ASN A 209 -41.48 -12.58 -26.82
N LEU A 210 -42.09 -13.63 -27.42
CA LEU A 210 -42.07 -14.99 -26.83
C LEU A 210 -40.64 -15.51 -26.74
N LEU A 211 -40.12 -15.60 -25.53
CA LEU A 211 -38.79 -16.15 -25.26
C LEU A 211 -38.85 -17.68 -25.13
N ALA A 212 -38.33 -18.37 -26.14
CA ALA A 212 -38.26 -19.84 -26.11
C ALA A 212 -37.15 -20.30 -25.16
N PRO A 213 -37.42 -21.18 -24.19
CA PRO A 213 -36.41 -21.72 -23.29
C PRO A 213 -35.39 -22.56 -24.07
N LYS A 214 -34.09 -22.33 -23.75
CA LYS A 214 -32.96 -23.04 -24.39
C LYS A 214 -32.64 -24.34 -23.63
N GLY A 215 -32.19 -25.38 -24.35
CA GLY A 215 -31.66 -26.58 -23.71
C GLY A 215 -32.72 -27.54 -23.15
N LEU A 216 -33.94 -27.54 -23.70
CA LEU A 216 -35.01 -28.45 -23.32
C LEU A 216 -34.64 -29.88 -23.69
N GLY A 217 -34.74 -30.79 -22.71
CA GLY A 217 -34.58 -32.25 -22.93
C GLY A 217 -35.82 -32.92 -23.51
N ALA A 218 -35.66 -34.18 -23.97
CA ALA A 218 -36.76 -34.99 -24.44
C ALA A 218 -37.64 -35.55 -23.32
N GLU A 219 -37.23 -35.41 -22.08
CA GLU A 219 -37.92 -35.92 -20.88
C GLU A 219 -38.93 -34.89 -20.38
N SER A 220 -39.91 -35.33 -19.57
CA SER A 220 -40.85 -34.40 -18.94
C SER A 220 -40.14 -33.34 -18.06
N VAL A 221 -40.74 -32.18 -17.88
CA VAL A 221 -40.18 -31.12 -17.03
C VAL A 221 -39.98 -31.59 -15.59
N ALA A 222 -40.93 -32.35 -15.06
CA ALA A 222 -40.86 -32.91 -13.72
C ALA A 222 -39.68 -33.87 -13.54
N GLU A 223 -39.39 -34.72 -14.52
CA GLU A 223 -38.23 -35.63 -14.50
C GLU A 223 -36.90 -34.82 -14.57
N GLN A 224 -36.83 -33.78 -15.42
CA GLN A 224 -35.65 -32.92 -15.53
C GLN A 224 -35.38 -32.17 -14.22
N LEU A 225 -36.41 -31.60 -13.59
CA LEU A 225 -36.30 -30.96 -12.29
C LEU A 225 -35.88 -31.93 -11.18
N GLY A 226 -36.43 -33.18 -11.21
CA GLY A 226 -36.05 -34.26 -10.30
C GLY A 226 -34.55 -34.63 -10.44
N LYS A 227 -34.03 -34.71 -11.67
CA LYS A 227 -32.62 -35.00 -11.94
C LYS A 227 -31.73 -33.82 -11.47
N ILE A 228 -32.16 -32.58 -11.67
CA ILE A 228 -31.44 -31.38 -11.19
C ILE A 228 -31.35 -31.40 -9.67
N ALA A 229 -32.48 -31.67 -8.98
CA ALA A 229 -32.52 -31.75 -7.52
C ALA A 229 -31.60 -32.87 -6.97
N ALA A 230 -31.64 -34.05 -7.56
CA ALA A 230 -30.78 -35.17 -7.17
C ALA A 230 -29.28 -34.83 -7.39
N ARG A 231 -28.96 -34.20 -8.53
CA ARG A 231 -27.58 -33.82 -8.82
C ARG A 231 -27.07 -32.75 -7.87
N ARG A 232 -27.89 -31.75 -7.49
CA ARG A 232 -27.57 -30.74 -6.48
C ARG A 232 -27.28 -31.36 -5.12
N GLU A 233 -28.08 -32.32 -4.70
CA GLU A 233 -27.88 -33.05 -3.43
C GLU A 233 -26.55 -33.82 -3.45
N GLU A 234 -26.26 -34.50 -4.55
CA GLU A 234 -24.99 -35.20 -4.74
C GLU A 234 -23.79 -34.26 -4.66
N ILE A 235 -23.83 -33.11 -5.38
CA ILE A 235 -22.78 -32.10 -5.35
C ILE A 235 -22.64 -31.52 -3.94
N ALA A 236 -23.74 -31.28 -3.22
CA ALA A 236 -23.70 -30.78 -1.84
C ALA A 236 -22.97 -31.77 -0.91
N ARG A 237 -23.25 -33.09 -1.03
CA ARG A 237 -22.51 -34.10 -0.27
C ARG A 237 -21.02 -34.13 -0.63
N GLN A 238 -20.68 -34.13 -1.93
CA GLN A 238 -19.29 -34.11 -2.39
C GLN A 238 -18.55 -32.88 -1.92
N ASN A 239 -19.21 -31.72 -1.88
CA ASN A 239 -18.61 -30.49 -1.36
C ASN A 239 -18.42 -30.54 0.16
N SER A 240 -19.32 -31.16 0.91
CA SER A 240 -19.16 -31.43 2.33
C SER A 240 -17.95 -32.31 2.62
N ASP A 241 -17.81 -33.43 1.92
CA ASP A 241 -16.66 -34.35 2.03
C ASP A 241 -15.34 -33.62 1.68
N THR A 242 -15.38 -32.78 0.65
CA THR A 242 -14.20 -32.01 0.25
C THR A 242 -13.82 -30.97 1.32
N ASN A 243 -14.80 -30.32 1.95
CA ASN A 243 -14.57 -29.39 3.04
C ASN A 243 -13.97 -30.08 4.28
N GLU A 244 -14.43 -31.28 4.60
CA GLU A 244 -13.86 -32.08 5.70
C GLU A 244 -12.38 -32.42 5.42
N LYS A 245 -12.07 -32.89 4.20
CA LYS A 245 -10.68 -33.16 3.78
C LYS A 245 -9.80 -31.92 3.84
N LEU A 246 -10.30 -30.78 3.36
CA LEU A 246 -9.56 -29.50 3.45
C LEU A 246 -9.37 -29.06 4.90
N SER A 247 -10.36 -29.26 5.78
CA SER A 247 -10.23 -28.98 7.22
C SER A 247 -9.20 -29.87 7.90
N ALA A 248 -9.16 -31.16 7.54
CA ALA A 248 -8.12 -32.08 8.05
C ALA A 248 -6.72 -31.64 7.58
N LEU A 249 -6.57 -31.24 6.31
CA LEU A 249 -5.32 -30.74 5.77
C LEU A 249 -4.91 -29.37 6.34
N ALA A 250 -5.84 -28.61 6.93
CA ALA A 250 -5.52 -27.37 7.62
C ALA A 250 -4.60 -27.55 8.83
N ALA A 251 -4.59 -28.73 9.44
CA ALA A 251 -3.63 -29.09 10.50
C ALA A 251 -2.17 -29.07 10.01
N GLU A 252 -1.94 -29.38 8.72
CA GLU A 252 -0.59 -29.37 8.12
C GLU A 252 -0.13 -27.97 7.69
N ARG A 253 -0.94 -26.91 7.97
CA ARG A 253 -0.60 -25.53 7.62
C ARG A 253 0.75 -25.10 8.16
N GLY A 254 1.08 -25.45 9.41
CA GLY A 254 2.39 -25.12 10.03
C GLY A 254 3.56 -25.75 9.29
N ALA A 255 3.41 -27.01 8.83
CA ALA A 255 4.43 -27.68 8.02
C ALA A 255 4.62 -27.02 6.65
N LEU A 256 3.51 -26.60 5.99
CA LEU A 256 3.56 -25.86 4.74
C LEU A 256 4.26 -24.50 4.87
N GLU A 257 3.97 -23.76 5.94
CA GLU A 257 4.59 -22.46 6.23
C GLU A 257 6.09 -22.59 6.52
N LEU A 258 6.48 -23.60 7.31
CA LEU A 258 7.89 -23.90 7.60
C LEU A 258 8.64 -24.29 6.33
N MET A 259 8.03 -25.15 5.49
CA MET A 259 8.64 -25.57 4.23
C MET A 259 8.78 -24.40 3.25
N LEU A 260 7.82 -23.50 3.19
CA LEU A 260 7.90 -22.29 2.36
C LEU A 260 9.12 -21.43 2.73
N ASP A 261 9.34 -21.22 4.03
CA ASP A 261 10.49 -20.45 4.52
C ASP A 261 11.81 -21.16 4.23
N ARG A 262 11.89 -22.47 4.45
CA ARG A 262 13.09 -23.29 4.14
C ARG A 262 13.43 -23.28 2.64
N LEU A 263 12.43 -23.43 1.78
CA LEU A 263 12.63 -23.38 0.32
C LEU A 263 13.04 -21.99 -0.13
N SER A 264 12.50 -20.93 0.49
CA SER A 264 12.87 -19.55 0.18
C SER A 264 14.34 -19.28 0.53
N VAL A 265 14.78 -19.68 1.72
CA VAL A 265 16.19 -19.58 2.16
C VAL A 265 17.12 -20.36 1.21
N ARG A 266 16.71 -21.57 0.83
CA ARG A 266 17.50 -22.41 -0.09
C ARG A 266 17.55 -21.82 -1.48
N ARG A 267 16.46 -21.31 -2.02
CA ARG A 267 16.39 -20.60 -3.30
C ARG A 267 17.32 -19.39 -3.32
N ASP A 268 17.30 -18.55 -2.28
CA ASP A 268 18.14 -17.36 -2.20
C ASP A 268 19.63 -17.72 -2.18
N LYS A 269 20.01 -18.81 -1.49
CA LYS A 269 21.37 -19.34 -1.58
C LYS A 269 21.76 -19.76 -3.01
N TYR A 270 20.86 -20.43 -3.73
CA TYR A 270 21.14 -20.82 -5.13
C TYR A 270 21.19 -19.63 -6.08
N ARG A 271 20.42 -18.56 -5.82
CA ARG A 271 20.51 -17.30 -6.57
C ARG A 271 21.90 -16.67 -6.41
N VAL A 272 22.41 -16.59 -5.19
CA VAL A 272 23.77 -16.10 -4.95
C VAL A 272 24.80 -17.03 -5.61
N LEU A 273 24.65 -18.35 -5.47
CA LEU A 273 25.54 -19.32 -6.16
C LEU A 273 25.61 -19.12 -7.69
N SER A 274 24.51 -18.66 -8.31
CA SER A 274 24.48 -18.40 -9.77
C SER A 274 25.18 -17.10 -10.17
N GLY A 275 25.37 -16.17 -9.22
CA GLY A 275 26.06 -14.89 -9.43
C GLY A 275 27.55 -14.89 -9.07
N LEU A 276 28.08 -16.01 -8.54
CA LEU A 276 29.50 -16.11 -8.18
C LEU A 276 30.40 -16.30 -9.41
N GLY A 277 31.56 -15.65 -9.40
CA GLY A 277 32.64 -15.98 -10.32
C GLY A 277 33.25 -17.33 -9.93
N ILE A 278 33.33 -18.28 -10.87
CA ILE A 278 33.81 -19.64 -10.60
C ILE A 278 34.87 -20.01 -11.63
N THR A 279 35.99 -20.53 -11.11
CA THR A 279 37.03 -21.21 -11.92
C THR A 279 37.01 -22.73 -11.66
N LYS A 280 37.90 -23.49 -12.24
CA LYS A 280 37.97 -24.95 -12.00
C LYS A 280 38.22 -25.31 -10.53
N THR A 281 38.96 -24.50 -9.79
CA THR A 281 39.42 -24.80 -8.40
C THR A 281 38.97 -23.81 -7.37
N ALA A 282 38.70 -22.56 -7.76
CA ALA A 282 38.37 -21.46 -6.87
C ALA A 282 37.05 -20.78 -7.23
N PHE A 283 36.42 -20.12 -6.26
CA PHE A 283 35.29 -19.20 -6.47
C PHE A 283 35.67 -17.82 -5.96
N PHE A 284 35.03 -16.82 -6.56
CA PHE A 284 35.18 -15.41 -6.22
C PHE A 284 33.82 -14.86 -5.76
N LEU A 285 33.85 -14.06 -4.71
CA LEU A 285 32.70 -13.38 -4.18
C LEU A 285 33.10 -11.95 -3.87
N THR A 286 32.34 -10.98 -4.38
CA THR A 286 32.46 -9.58 -4.02
C THR A 286 31.18 -9.14 -3.32
N GLY A 287 31.31 -8.21 -2.37
CA GLY A 287 30.18 -7.70 -1.64
C GLY A 287 30.55 -6.51 -0.78
N TYR A 288 29.59 -6.05 0.01
CA TYR A 288 29.80 -4.95 0.93
C TYR A 288 29.39 -5.37 2.35
N VAL A 289 30.16 -4.90 3.32
CA VAL A 289 29.95 -5.19 4.73
C VAL A 289 30.10 -3.91 5.55
N PRO A 290 29.28 -3.70 6.61
CA PRO A 290 29.48 -2.60 7.54
C PRO A 290 30.89 -2.61 8.14
N GLU A 291 31.57 -1.47 8.21
CA GLU A 291 32.94 -1.33 8.72
C GLU A 291 33.10 -1.96 10.10
N GLU A 292 32.12 -1.79 10.98
CA GLU A 292 32.13 -2.30 12.36
C GLU A 292 32.17 -3.85 12.44
N LEU A 293 31.66 -4.54 11.42
CA LEU A 293 31.55 -5.99 11.36
C LEU A 293 32.63 -6.61 10.46
N ALA A 294 33.35 -5.81 9.69
CA ALA A 294 34.27 -6.27 8.65
C ALA A 294 35.40 -7.15 9.20
N ASP A 295 36.07 -6.70 10.25
CA ASP A 295 37.19 -7.43 10.86
C ASP A 295 36.74 -8.74 11.51
N LYS A 296 35.63 -8.70 12.27
CA LYS A 296 35.04 -9.90 12.90
C LYS A 296 34.63 -10.96 11.87
N LEU A 297 34.08 -10.50 10.75
CA LEU A 297 33.71 -11.37 9.64
C LEU A 297 34.94 -12.02 9.00
N SER A 298 35.97 -11.22 8.71
CA SER A 298 37.23 -11.70 8.12
C SER A 298 37.89 -12.76 8.98
N ASP A 299 38.05 -12.48 10.26
CA ASP A 299 38.63 -13.42 11.24
C ASP A 299 37.83 -14.73 11.34
N GLY A 300 36.51 -14.62 11.43
CA GLY A 300 35.61 -15.77 11.52
C GLY A 300 35.61 -16.64 10.24
N LEU A 301 35.77 -16.04 9.07
CA LEU A 301 35.90 -16.75 7.80
C LEU A 301 37.27 -17.47 7.69
N MET A 302 38.34 -16.77 7.95
CA MET A 302 39.70 -17.34 7.86
C MET A 302 39.97 -18.46 8.90
N GLN A 303 39.32 -18.43 10.06
CA GLN A 303 39.40 -19.50 11.06
C GLN A 303 38.67 -20.78 10.63
N LYS A 304 37.56 -20.67 9.87
CA LYS A 304 36.70 -21.82 9.54
C LYS A 304 36.97 -22.42 8.16
N PHE A 305 37.48 -21.64 7.22
CA PHE A 305 37.58 -22.04 5.84
C PHE A 305 38.95 -21.68 5.24
N THR A 306 39.33 -22.41 4.18
CA THR A 306 40.57 -22.15 3.44
C THR A 306 40.27 -21.10 2.34
N LEU A 307 40.39 -19.82 2.69
CA LEU A 307 40.07 -18.71 1.80
C LEU A 307 40.96 -17.48 2.08
N SER A 308 41.03 -16.58 1.14
CA SER A 308 41.62 -15.25 1.28
C SER A 308 40.53 -14.21 1.33
N VAL A 309 40.59 -13.31 2.32
CA VAL A 309 39.69 -12.17 2.44
C VAL A 309 40.49 -10.90 2.28
N GLN A 310 40.04 -10.03 1.37
CA GLN A 310 40.56 -8.68 1.21
C GLN A 310 39.45 -7.69 1.53
N LEU A 311 39.75 -6.76 2.44
CA LEU A 311 38.87 -5.65 2.79
C LEU A 311 39.51 -4.35 2.26
N SER A 312 38.75 -3.61 1.47
CA SER A 312 39.18 -2.31 0.93
C SER A 312 38.09 -1.27 1.09
N ASP A 313 38.46 -0.01 1.01
CA ASP A 313 37.47 1.06 0.87
C ASP A 313 36.89 1.03 -0.56
N PRO A 314 35.60 1.34 -0.73
CA PRO A 314 34.97 1.40 -2.04
C PRO A 314 35.65 2.43 -2.94
N GLU A 315 35.75 2.18 -4.24
CA GLU A 315 36.29 3.12 -5.23
C GLU A 315 35.28 4.21 -5.56
N GLU A 316 35.78 5.39 -5.99
CA GLU A 316 34.90 6.47 -6.46
C GLU A 316 34.12 6.03 -7.71
N GLY A 317 32.78 6.11 -7.63
CA GLY A 317 31.87 5.69 -8.72
C GLY A 317 31.30 4.29 -8.59
N GLU A 318 31.67 3.52 -7.56
CA GLU A 318 31.01 2.23 -7.26
C GLU A 318 29.60 2.44 -6.71
N ASP A 319 28.69 1.54 -7.07
CA ASP A 319 27.33 1.47 -6.50
C ASP A 319 27.35 0.83 -5.11
N VAL A 320 27.78 1.61 -4.13
CA VAL A 320 27.90 1.17 -2.73
C VAL A 320 26.52 1.20 -2.08
N PRO A 321 26.07 0.08 -1.46
CA PRO A 321 24.79 0.06 -0.75
C PRO A 321 24.84 0.93 0.50
N SER A 322 23.74 1.63 0.77
CA SER A 322 23.59 2.50 1.94
C SER A 322 22.68 1.89 2.98
N ALA A 323 23.06 2.04 4.25
CA ALA A 323 22.25 1.66 5.41
C ALA A 323 22.21 2.80 6.42
N PHE A 324 21.07 2.94 7.11
CA PHE A 324 20.88 3.91 8.17
C PHE A 324 21.19 3.29 9.54
N ASP A 325 21.85 4.05 10.40
CA ASP A 325 22.01 3.75 11.82
C ASP A 325 21.56 4.95 12.64
N ASN A 326 20.25 5.01 12.89
CA ASN A 326 19.61 6.13 13.55
C ASN A 326 19.05 5.71 14.92
N ASN A 327 18.97 6.68 15.82
CA ASN A 327 18.41 6.50 17.15
C ASN A 327 16.89 6.19 17.09
N ALA A 328 16.31 5.80 18.23
CA ALA A 328 14.93 5.36 18.35
C ALA A 328 13.89 6.41 17.94
N LEU A 329 14.22 7.71 17.98
CA LEU A 329 13.34 8.80 17.57
C LEU A 329 13.34 9.00 16.03
N VAL A 330 14.48 8.79 15.40
CA VAL A 330 14.71 9.05 13.98
C VAL A 330 14.43 7.81 13.13
N SER A 331 14.81 6.61 13.62
CA SER A 331 14.60 5.35 12.89
C SER A 331 13.17 5.11 12.38
N PRO A 332 12.08 5.54 13.04
CA PRO A 332 10.73 5.39 12.50
C PRO A 332 10.46 6.11 11.18
N VAL A 333 11.16 7.19 10.87
CA VAL A 333 10.98 7.97 9.62
C VAL A 333 11.92 7.55 8.49
N GLU A 334 12.88 6.64 8.73
CA GLU A 334 13.78 6.11 7.69
C GLU A 334 13.03 5.54 6.49
N GLY A 335 11.84 4.95 6.73
CA GLY A 335 10.97 4.44 5.67
C GLY A 335 10.58 5.51 4.65
N ILE A 336 10.30 6.74 5.11
CA ILE A 336 9.90 7.85 4.25
C ILE A 336 11.04 8.24 3.30
N THR A 337 12.28 8.31 3.81
CA THR A 337 13.46 8.57 2.98
C THR A 337 13.73 7.41 2.01
N SER A 338 13.62 6.18 2.48
CA SER A 338 13.81 4.99 1.63
C SER A 338 12.78 4.89 0.51
N ASP A 339 11.54 5.35 0.74
CA ASP A 339 10.48 5.37 -0.26
C ASP A 339 10.70 6.44 -1.35
N TYR A 340 11.41 7.51 -1.00
CA TYR A 340 11.80 8.55 -1.96
C TYR A 340 13.02 8.11 -2.78
N ALA A 341 14.16 7.95 -2.14
CA ALA A 341 15.41 7.42 -2.70
C ALA A 341 16.37 7.08 -1.57
N MET A 342 17.22 6.06 -1.74
CA MET A 342 18.33 5.83 -0.83
C MET A 342 19.42 6.89 -1.05
N PRO A 343 20.12 7.33 0.02
CA PRO A 343 21.19 8.30 -0.11
C PRO A 343 22.37 7.73 -0.89
N SER A 344 22.98 8.56 -1.72
CA SER A 344 24.29 8.29 -2.32
C SER A 344 25.36 8.21 -1.23
N PRO A 345 26.48 7.53 -1.42
CA PRO A 345 27.59 7.48 -0.46
C PRO A 345 28.14 8.88 -0.08
N HIS A 346 27.95 9.88 -0.95
CA HIS A 346 28.39 11.26 -0.72
C HIS A 346 27.34 12.12 -0.01
N ASP A 347 26.08 11.69 0.02
CA ASP A 347 25.01 12.39 0.68
C ASP A 347 25.16 12.38 2.21
N ILE A 348 24.49 13.32 2.85
CA ILE A 348 24.31 13.32 4.30
C ILE A 348 22.99 12.65 4.60
N ASP A 349 22.91 11.89 5.70
CA ASP A 349 21.63 11.35 6.17
C ASP A 349 20.65 12.50 6.49
N PRO A 350 19.55 12.63 5.73
CA PRO A 350 18.55 13.66 5.97
C PRO A 350 17.66 13.37 7.17
N ASN A 351 17.57 12.09 7.60
CA ASN A 351 16.59 11.60 8.56
C ASN A 351 16.60 12.35 9.91
N PRO A 352 17.75 12.68 10.54
CA PRO A 352 17.75 13.36 11.84
C PRO A 352 17.09 14.75 11.79
N ILE A 353 17.33 15.50 10.72
CA ILE A 353 16.75 16.84 10.54
C ILE A 353 15.30 16.72 10.07
N MET A 354 15.06 15.84 9.11
CA MET A 354 13.73 15.57 8.57
C MET A 354 12.75 15.12 9.65
N ALA A 355 13.17 14.25 10.60
CA ALA A 355 12.32 13.76 11.66
C ALA A 355 11.70 14.88 12.50
N ILE A 356 12.50 15.91 12.84
CA ILE A 356 12.04 17.05 13.63
C ILE A 356 10.93 17.80 12.88
N PHE A 357 11.19 18.17 11.63
CA PHE A 357 10.22 18.89 10.81
C PHE A 357 9.01 18.03 10.46
N TYR A 358 9.22 16.74 10.23
CA TYR A 358 8.14 15.81 9.93
C TYR A 358 7.10 15.73 11.05
N TYR A 359 7.54 15.45 12.27
CA TYR A 359 6.66 15.39 13.42
C TYR A 359 5.99 16.72 13.70
N PHE A 360 6.75 17.81 13.57
CA PHE A 360 6.26 19.16 13.80
C PHE A 360 5.16 19.55 12.80
N PHE A 361 5.37 19.37 11.51
CA PHE A 361 4.40 19.71 10.46
C PHE A 361 3.19 18.81 10.47
N PHE A 362 3.38 17.50 10.67
CA PHE A 362 2.26 16.57 10.82
C PHE A 362 1.33 17.00 11.96
N GLY A 363 1.89 17.32 13.12
CA GLY A 363 1.10 17.77 14.26
C GLY A 363 0.38 19.08 13.99
N MET A 364 1.01 20.03 13.30
CA MET A 364 0.41 21.31 12.93
C MET A 364 -0.73 21.16 11.92
N MET A 365 -0.62 20.22 10.97
CA MET A 365 -1.67 19.92 9.99
C MET A 365 -2.88 19.20 10.61
N PHE A 366 -2.63 18.26 11.52
CA PHE A 366 -3.69 17.47 12.13
C PHE A 366 -4.28 18.11 13.40
N SER A 367 -3.57 18.96 14.06
CA SER A 367 -3.80 19.98 15.08
C SER A 367 -5.06 19.86 15.99
N ASP A 368 -5.40 18.65 16.43
CA ASP A 368 -6.51 18.39 17.37
C ASP A 368 -6.03 17.49 18.50
N ALA A 369 -6.18 17.95 19.75
CA ALA A 369 -5.68 17.24 20.93
C ALA A 369 -6.39 15.89 21.14
N GLY A 370 -7.70 15.81 20.87
CA GLY A 370 -8.47 14.58 21.01
C GLY A 370 -8.00 13.50 20.02
N TYR A 371 -7.84 13.87 18.76
CA TYR A 371 -7.30 12.96 17.73
C TYR A 371 -5.85 12.58 18.03
N GLY A 372 -5.03 13.52 18.50
CA GLY A 372 -3.65 13.24 18.89
C GLY A 372 -3.55 12.20 20.00
N ILE A 373 -4.37 12.30 21.05
CA ILE A 373 -4.42 11.34 22.15
C ILE A 373 -4.86 9.97 21.67
N VAL A 374 -5.91 9.89 20.86
CA VAL A 374 -6.38 8.60 20.29
C VAL A 374 -5.27 7.93 19.46
N MET A 375 -4.60 8.71 18.62
CA MET A 375 -3.48 8.22 17.81
C MET A 375 -2.29 7.79 18.66
N MET A 376 -1.93 8.57 19.69
CA MET A 376 -0.85 8.27 20.63
C MET A 376 -1.12 6.96 21.39
N ILE A 377 -2.34 6.77 21.91
CA ILE A 377 -2.70 5.53 22.63
C ILE A 377 -2.71 4.34 21.67
N GLY A 378 -3.43 4.44 20.55
CA GLY A 378 -3.56 3.34 19.59
C GLY A 378 -2.21 2.92 18.98
N CYS A 379 -1.47 3.89 18.46
CA CYS A 379 -0.15 3.62 17.85
C CYS A 379 0.91 3.32 18.91
N GLY A 380 0.80 3.84 20.12
CA GLY A 380 1.69 3.53 21.23
C GLY A 380 1.58 2.06 21.67
N LEU A 381 0.37 1.55 21.85
CA LEU A 381 0.12 0.14 22.18
C LEU A 381 0.69 -0.79 21.10
N LEU A 382 0.53 -0.46 19.83
CA LEU A 382 1.02 -1.28 18.72
C LEU A 382 2.53 -1.10 18.47
N GLY A 383 3.05 0.10 18.60
CA GLY A 383 4.45 0.44 18.32
C GLY A 383 5.44 -0.01 19.42
N PHE A 384 5.06 0.10 20.70
CA PHE A 384 5.91 -0.31 21.82
C PHE A 384 5.50 -1.67 22.39
N GLY A 385 4.28 -2.12 22.12
CA GLY A 385 3.84 -3.47 22.46
C GLY A 385 4.57 -4.54 21.66
N ASN A 386 4.54 -5.74 22.20
CA ASN A 386 5.16 -6.90 21.56
C ASN A 386 4.22 -7.62 20.57
N PHE A 387 3.25 -6.92 19.98
CA PHE A 387 2.21 -7.50 19.10
C PHE A 387 2.62 -7.61 17.64
N LEU A 388 3.58 -6.79 17.18
CA LEU A 388 3.97 -6.66 15.77
C LEU A 388 5.44 -7.00 15.55
N GLU A 389 5.78 -7.32 14.29
CA GLU A 389 7.17 -7.45 13.85
C GLU A 389 7.92 -6.11 13.93
N PRO A 390 9.26 -6.13 14.11
CA PRO A 390 10.07 -4.93 14.28
C PRO A 390 9.90 -3.89 13.16
N GLU A 391 9.78 -4.33 11.91
CA GLU A 391 9.59 -3.43 10.76
C GLU A 391 8.25 -2.70 10.82
N LYS A 392 7.16 -3.41 11.12
CA LYS A 392 5.82 -2.81 11.24
C LYS A 392 5.73 -1.89 12.46
N ARG A 393 6.44 -2.23 13.56
CA ARG A 393 6.50 -1.37 14.75
C ARG A 393 7.08 0.00 14.47
N ARG A 394 8.02 0.14 13.52
CA ARG A 394 8.61 1.44 13.14
C ARG A 394 7.52 2.41 12.67
N THR A 395 6.62 1.99 11.79
CA THR A 395 5.51 2.83 11.29
C THR A 395 4.58 3.28 12.43
N PHE A 396 4.22 2.37 13.35
CA PHE A 396 3.37 2.75 14.49
C PHE A 396 4.09 3.66 15.48
N LYS A 397 5.41 3.51 15.68
CA LYS A 397 6.19 4.46 16.46
C LYS A 397 6.23 5.85 15.82
N MET A 398 6.35 5.93 14.50
CA MET A 398 6.27 7.19 13.77
C MET A 398 4.94 7.90 14.06
N PHE A 399 3.82 7.20 13.89
CA PHE A 399 2.50 7.77 14.19
C PHE A 399 2.30 8.07 15.68
N PHE A 400 2.94 7.34 16.59
CA PHE A 400 2.95 7.71 18.00
C PHE A 400 3.60 9.09 18.22
N TYR A 401 4.78 9.33 17.66
CA TYR A 401 5.44 10.65 17.77
C TYR A 401 4.66 11.74 17.04
N CYS A 402 4.06 11.44 15.90
CA CYS A 402 3.10 12.34 15.26
C CYS A 402 1.90 12.67 16.17
N GLY A 403 1.37 11.69 16.89
CA GLY A 403 0.28 11.87 17.86
C GLY A 403 0.66 12.78 19.02
N VAL A 404 1.87 12.63 19.55
CA VAL A 404 2.42 13.55 20.58
C VAL A 404 2.45 14.99 20.05
N SER A 405 2.97 15.22 18.84
CA SER A 405 3.01 16.52 18.21
C SER A 405 1.60 17.08 17.93
N THR A 406 0.69 16.23 17.44
CA THR A 406 -0.72 16.59 17.20
C THR A 406 -1.41 17.04 18.49
N THR A 407 -1.19 16.31 19.59
CA THR A 407 -1.72 16.69 20.91
C THR A 407 -1.18 18.04 21.35
N PHE A 408 0.13 18.26 21.19
CA PHE A 408 0.76 19.55 21.51
C PHE A 408 0.13 20.70 20.71
N TRP A 409 0.03 20.58 19.38
CA TRP A 409 -0.56 21.61 18.54
C TRP A 409 -2.07 21.78 18.78
N GLY A 410 -2.79 20.70 19.05
CA GLY A 410 -4.19 20.77 19.42
C GLY A 410 -4.45 21.58 20.69
N ILE A 411 -3.58 21.44 21.70
CA ILE A 411 -3.64 22.27 22.93
C ILE A 411 -3.29 23.73 22.61
N MET A 412 -2.27 23.97 21.77
CA MET A 412 -1.89 25.33 21.37
C MET A 412 -3.01 26.07 20.62
N TYR A 413 -3.80 25.36 19.82
CA TYR A 413 -4.92 25.89 19.06
C TYR A 413 -6.27 25.81 19.80
N GLY A 414 -6.32 25.12 20.95
CA GLY A 414 -7.52 24.99 21.77
C GLY A 414 -8.58 24.04 21.17
N SER A 415 -8.16 23.08 20.35
CA SER A 415 -9.03 22.09 19.70
C SER A 415 -8.98 20.75 20.44
N PHE A 416 -10.15 20.20 20.78
CA PHE A 416 -10.34 18.88 21.36
C PHE A 416 -11.58 18.24 20.73
N PHE A 417 -11.41 17.38 19.75
CA PHE A 417 -12.44 16.97 18.80
C PHE A 417 -13.21 18.20 18.26
N GLY A 418 -12.44 19.19 17.76
CA GLY A 418 -12.97 20.52 17.47
C GLY A 418 -13.35 21.28 18.73
N ASP A 419 -14.60 21.70 18.81
CA ASP A 419 -15.21 22.40 19.95
C ASP A 419 -16.11 21.48 20.81
N MET A 420 -15.86 20.16 20.83
CA MET A 420 -16.72 19.18 21.53
C MET A 420 -16.96 19.54 23.00
N ILE A 421 -15.92 19.96 23.73
CA ILE A 421 -16.03 20.33 25.14
C ILE A 421 -17.04 21.48 25.32
N ALA A 422 -16.95 22.51 24.49
CA ALA A 422 -17.87 23.63 24.53
C ALA A 422 -19.29 23.24 24.14
N THR A 423 -19.46 22.43 23.12
CA THR A 423 -20.75 21.96 22.61
C THR A 423 -21.46 21.04 23.62
N VAL A 424 -20.73 20.09 24.20
CA VAL A 424 -21.30 19.20 25.27
C VAL A 424 -21.68 20.00 26.51
N SER A 425 -20.81 20.92 26.95
CA SER A 425 -21.08 21.77 28.11
C SER A 425 -22.31 22.67 27.90
N ARG A 426 -22.50 23.19 26.68
CA ARG A 426 -23.63 24.04 26.31
C ARG A 426 -24.95 23.26 26.16
N THR A 427 -24.90 22.06 25.54
CA THR A 427 -26.10 21.30 25.18
C THR A 427 -26.60 20.43 26.36
N PHE A 428 -25.70 19.81 27.12
CA PHE A 428 -26.01 18.82 28.15
C PHE A 428 -25.58 19.26 29.55
N GLY A 429 -24.70 20.26 29.70
CA GLY A 429 -24.22 20.79 30.97
C GLY A 429 -24.90 22.10 31.36
N LYS A 430 -24.64 22.54 32.58
CA LYS A 430 -25.10 23.87 33.10
C LYS A 430 -23.99 24.94 33.04
N GLY A 431 -22.86 24.68 32.36
CA GLY A 431 -21.70 25.55 32.35
C GLY A 431 -21.24 25.93 30.93
N GLN A 432 -20.34 26.89 30.82
CA GLN A 432 -19.62 27.21 29.57
C GLN A 432 -18.16 26.83 29.74
N LEU A 433 -17.87 25.52 29.74
CA LEU A 433 -16.50 25.02 29.67
C LEU A 433 -16.06 25.06 28.22
N ALA A 434 -14.94 25.73 27.95
CA ALA A 434 -14.28 25.71 26.63
C ALA A 434 -12.77 25.60 26.83
N LEU A 435 -12.10 24.88 25.97
CA LEU A 435 -10.65 24.90 25.92
C LEU A 435 -10.22 26.20 25.24
N LEU A 436 -9.54 27.07 25.99
CA LEU A 436 -9.06 28.34 25.43
C LEU A 436 -7.78 28.09 24.63
N PRO A 437 -7.66 28.66 23.42
CA PRO A 437 -6.43 28.54 22.64
C PRO A 437 -5.29 29.28 23.38
N VAL A 438 -4.15 28.59 23.50
CA VAL A 438 -2.96 29.17 24.16
C VAL A 438 -2.24 30.12 23.21
N LEU A 439 -2.15 29.78 21.92
CA LEU A 439 -1.42 30.57 20.94
C LEU A 439 -2.34 31.40 20.04
N VAL A 440 -3.13 30.75 19.21
CA VAL A 440 -4.02 31.37 18.22
C VAL A 440 -5.15 30.38 17.91
N ASP A 441 -6.38 30.90 17.81
CA ASP A 441 -7.49 30.15 17.26
C ASP A 441 -7.43 30.18 15.71
N PRO A 442 -7.23 29.04 15.06
CA PRO A 442 -7.13 28.97 13.59
C PRO A 442 -8.41 29.45 12.88
N VAL A 443 -9.57 29.25 13.50
CA VAL A 443 -10.86 29.61 12.91
C VAL A 443 -11.09 31.12 12.99
N GLN A 444 -10.74 31.72 14.12
CA GLN A 444 -10.95 33.17 14.31
C GLN A 444 -9.85 34.03 13.67
N LYS A 445 -8.60 33.54 13.63
CA LYS A 445 -7.44 34.28 13.13
C LYS A 445 -6.63 33.48 12.10
N PRO A 446 -7.22 33.09 10.95
CA PRO A 446 -6.55 32.24 9.96
C PRO A 446 -5.29 32.91 9.38
N LEU A 447 -5.28 34.24 9.22
CA LEU A 447 -4.12 34.97 8.69
C LEU A 447 -2.89 34.84 9.60
N SER A 448 -3.08 34.81 10.93
CA SER A 448 -1.95 34.64 11.86
C SER A 448 -1.33 33.25 11.74
N VAL A 449 -2.16 32.22 11.57
CA VAL A 449 -1.70 30.82 11.34
C VAL A 449 -1.01 30.71 9.98
N LEU A 450 -1.49 31.42 8.94
CA LEU A 450 -0.85 31.45 7.63
C LEU A 450 0.56 32.04 7.73
N ILE A 451 0.71 33.20 8.36
CA ILE A 451 2.02 33.86 8.55
C ILE A 451 2.96 32.91 9.30
N MET A 452 2.49 32.28 10.35
CA MET A 452 3.28 31.33 11.12
C MET A 452 3.67 30.11 10.28
N SER A 453 2.78 29.57 9.46
CA SER A 453 3.05 28.44 8.55
C SER A 453 4.12 28.80 7.52
N VAL A 454 4.02 30.00 6.94
CA VAL A 454 5.00 30.53 5.99
C VAL A 454 6.37 30.74 6.67
N ALA A 455 6.38 31.25 7.90
CA ALA A 455 7.63 31.44 8.66
C ALA A 455 8.34 30.11 8.94
N PHE A 456 7.60 29.07 9.35
CA PHE A 456 8.17 27.73 9.52
C PHE A 456 8.64 27.13 8.19
N GLY A 457 7.92 27.39 7.09
CA GLY A 457 8.34 27.01 5.75
C GLY A 457 9.67 27.62 5.34
N VAL A 458 9.85 28.92 5.59
CA VAL A 458 11.12 29.59 5.34
C VAL A 458 12.26 28.98 6.16
N VAL A 459 12.05 28.70 7.44
CA VAL A 459 13.05 28.02 8.28
C VAL A 459 13.41 26.65 7.71
N HIS A 460 12.43 25.88 7.24
CA HIS A 460 12.66 24.55 6.67
C HIS A 460 13.48 24.61 5.37
N ILE A 461 13.12 25.51 4.45
CA ILE A 461 13.85 25.71 3.20
C ILE A 461 15.28 26.20 3.47
N LEU A 462 15.46 27.20 4.39
CA LEU A 462 16.79 27.69 4.77
C LEU A 462 17.64 26.56 5.38
N THR A 463 17.04 25.65 6.14
CA THR A 463 17.75 24.48 6.69
C THR A 463 18.22 23.56 5.57
N GLY A 464 17.38 23.27 4.57
CA GLY A 464 17.78 22.47 3.40
C GLY A 464 18.93 23.13 2.61
N MET A 465 18.84 24.44 2.39
CA MET A 465 19.91 25.21 1.72
C MET A 465 21.21 25.24 2.54
N ALA A 466 21.12 25.36 3.87
CA ALA A 466 22.29 25.31 4.76
C ALA A 466 22.99 23.93 4.69
N ILE A 467 22.23 22.85 4.60
CA ILE A 467 22.80 21.50 4.40
C ILE A 467 23.54 21.43 3.06
N LYS A 468 22.95 21.94 1.97
CA LYS A 468 23.60 22.00 0.65
C LYS A 468 24.91 22.79 0.72
N MET A 469 24.87 23.95 1.35
CA MET A 469 26.05 24.78 1.51
C MET A 469 27.16 24.05 2.30
N TYR A 470 26.77 23.29 3.35
CA TYR A 470 27.71 22.48 4.13
C TYR A 470 28.32 21.35 3.30
N MET A 471 27.50 20.64 2.48
CA MET A 471 27.98 19.56 1.60
C MET A 471 29.00 20.09 0.60
N THR A 472 28.67 21.16 -0.13
CA THR A 472 29.56 21.77 -1.11
C THR A 472 30.85 22.29 -0.44
N TRP A 473 30.75 22.79 0.80
CA TRP A 473 31.92 23.24 1.58
C TRP A 473 32.81 22.06 1.98
N ARG A 474 32.22 20.96 2.45
CA ARG A 474 32.93 19.73 2.82
C ARG A 474 33.72 19.15 1.63
N ASP A 475 33.11 19.18 0.43
CA ASP A 475 33.70 18.66 -0.80
C ASP A 475 34.83 19.58 -1.36
N GLY A 476 35.26 20.58 -0.60
CA GLY A 476 36.41 21.44 -0.91
C GLY A 476 36.08 22.68 -1.73
N ASN A 477 34.88 22.82 -2.27
CA ASN A 477 34.47 23.94 -3.15
C ASN A 477 33.91 25.13 -2.35
N ARG A 478 34.69 25.69 -1.44
CA ARG A 478 34.25 26.76 -0.51
C ARG A 478 33.69 27.99 -1.21
N PHE A 479 34.32 28.40 -2.33
CA PHE A 479 33.85 29.53 -3.11
C PHE A 479 32.49 29.27 -3.75
N ALA A 480 32.30 28.10 -4.33
CA ALA A 480 31.03 27.68 -4.91
C ALA A 480 29.90 27.60 -3.84
N ALA A 481 30.19 27.09 -2.64
CA ALA A 481 29.24 27.04 -1.54
C ALA A 481 28.64 28.40 -1.18
N ILE A 482 29.49 29.44 -1.14
CA ILE A 482 29.04 30.83 -0.84
C ILE A 482 28.30 31.41 -2.05
N CYS A 483 28.85 31.28 -3.27
CA CYS A 483 28.27 31.87 -4.46
C CYS A 483 26.94 31.25 -4.90
N ASP A 484 26.81 29.92 -4.83
CA ASP A 484 25.64 29.23 -5.36
C ASP A 484 24.53 29.11 -4.33
N THR A 485 24.85 29.00 -3.04
CA THR A 485 23.84 28.78 -1.98
C THR A 485 23.84 29.93 -0.95
N GLY A 486 25.01 30.43 -0.57
CA GLY A 486 25.12 31.48 0.48
C GLY A 486 24.40 32.77 0.11
N PHE A 487 24.54 33.27 -1.13
CA PHE A 487 23.81 34.46 -1.58
C PHE A 487 22.30 34.27 -1.61
N TRP A 488 21.80 33.05 -1.98
CA TRP A 488 20.38 32.78 -1.91
C TRP A 488 19.84 32.79 -0.48
N ILE A 489 20.58 32.23 0.48
CA ILE A 489 20.24 32.31 1.91
C ILE A 489 20.18 33.78 2.35
N ALA A 490 21.15 34.61 1.93
CA ALA A 490 21.17 36.01 2.26
C ALA A 490 20.01 36.81 1.63
N VAL A 491 19.60 36.49 0.39
CA VAL A 491 18.40 37.08 -0.25
C VAL A 491 17.16 36.79 0.55
N ILE A 492 16.92 35.50 0.90
CA ILE A 492 15.73 35.07 1.65
C ILE A 492 15.72 35.75 3.04
N LEU A 493 16.83 35.73 3.77
CA LEU A 493 16.93 36.40 5.06
C LEU A 493 16.73 37.93 4.97
N GLY A 494 17.23 38.55 3.90
CA GLY A 494 17.02 39.96 3.64
C GLY A 494 15.56 40.32 3.39
N ILE A 495 14.84 39.47 2.60
CA ILE A 495 13.38 39.62 2.35
C ILE A 495 12.61 39.43 3.66
N CYS A 496 12.96 38.40 4.45
CA CYS A 496 12.32 38.17 5.75
C CYS A 496 12.54 39.32 6.73
N ALA A 497 13.75 39.87 6.79
CA ALA A 497 14.05 41.04 7.62
C ALA A 497 13.29 42.31 7.15
N LEU A 498 13.12 42.48 5.84
CA LEU A 498 12.32 43.57 5.27
C LEU A 498 10.85 43.43 5.65
N ALA A 499 10.26 42.23 5.45
CA ALA A 499 8.86 41.95 5.77
C ALA A 499 8.59 42.05 7.29
N GLY A 500 9.46 41.45 8.12
CA GLY A 500 9.39 41.52 9.58
C GLY A 500 9.58 42.94 10.11
N GLY A 501 10.54 43.69 9.56
CA GLY A 501 10.80 45.08 9.93
C GLY A 501 9.61 45.99 9.60
N SER A 502 8.97 45.82 8.45
CA SER A 502 7.77 46.57 8.09
C SER A 502 6.56 46.20 8.97
N ALA A 503 6.39 44.93 9.34
CA ALA A 503 5.32 44.49 10.22
C ALA A 503 5.50 44.97 11.67
N LEU A 504 6.73 45.01 12.17
CA LEU A 504 7.06 45.48 13.51
C LEU A 504 7.26 47.02 13.60
N GLY A 505 7.12 47.76 12.47
CA GLY A 505 7.34 49.21 12.43
C GLY A 505 8.78 49.64 12.65
N SER A 506 9.76 48.74 12.54
CA SER A 506 11.18 49.03 12.76
C SER A 506 11.87 49.39 11.44
N ALA A 507 12.04 50.69 11.21
CA ALA A 507 12.74 51.19 10.01
C ALA A 507 14.19 50.70 9.90
N VAL A 508 14.86 50.45 11.01
CA VAL A 508 16.23 49.93 11.04
C VAL A 508 16.29 48.52 10.46
N LEU A 509 15.41 47.64 10.92
CA LEU A 509 15.35 46.25 10.45
C LEU A 509 14.91 46.16 8.97
N ALA A 510 13.93 46.98 8.58
CA ALA A 510 13.48 47.04 7.18
C ALA A 510 14.58 47.55 6.23
N ASN A 511 15.33 48.59 6.62
CA ASN A 511 16.42 49.11 5.81
C ASN A 511 17.62 48.16 5.76
N ALA A 512 17.96 47.50 6.86
CA ALA A 512 18.99 46.48 6.88
C ALA A 512 18.60 45.30 5.94
N GLY A 513 17.32 44.84 5.97
CA GLY A 513 16.81 43.84 5.08
C GLY A 513 16.93 44.22 3.61
N LYS A 514 16.58 45.45 3.23
CA LYS A 514 16.75 45.96 1.85
C LYS A 514 18.19 45.91 1.39
N ILE A 515 19.14 46.39 2.24
CA ILE A 515 20.58 46.44 1.91
C ILE A 515 21.12 45.01 1.73
N ILE A 516 20.80 44.10 2.62
CA ILE A 516 21.24 42.70 2.55
C ILE A 516 20.69 42.02 1.29
N ALA A 517 19.38 42.15 1.02
CA ALA A 517 18.76 41.57 -0.16
C ALA A 517 19.35 42.12 -1.46
N ALA A 518 19.54 43.42 -1.55
CA ALA A 518 20.13 44.08 -2.73
C ALA A 518 21.58 43.65 -2.95
N ALA A 519 22.40 43.65 -1.90
CA ALA A 519 23.80 43.25 -1.99
C ALA A 519 23.95 41.77 -2.40
N ALA A 520 23.12 40.89 -1.81
CA ALA A 520 23.09 39.45 -2.17
C ALA A 520 22.60 39.22 -3.60
N ALA A 521 21.59 39.96 -4.07
CA ALA A 521 21.09 39.87 -5.45
C ALA A 521 22.16 40.30 -6.47
N ILE A 522 22.90 41.39 -6.17
CA ILE A 522 24.03 41.82 -6.99
C ILE A 522 25.12 40.73 -6.98
N GLY A 523 25.41 40.15 -5.82
CA GLY A 523 26.34 39.02 -5.69
C GLY A 523 25.95 37.84 -6.58
N LEU A 524 24.67 37.43 -6.59
CA LEU A 524 24.15 36.38 -7.46
C LEU A 524 24.37 36.70 -8.93
N VAL A 525 23.99 37.92 -9.38
CA VAL A 525 24.14 38.31 -10.79
C VAL A 525 25.63 38.27 -11.23
N LEU A 526 26.55 38.59 -10.36
CA LEU A 526 27.98 38.58 -10.68
C LEU A 526 28.61 37.21 -10.65
N THR A 527 28.08 36.26 -9.84
CA THR A 527 28.74 34.96 -9.59
C THR A 527 28.09 33.77 -10.32
N GLN A 528 26.79 33.79 -10.56
CA GLN A 528 26.07 32.68 -11.17
C GLN A 528 26.41 32.43 -12.65
N GLY A 529 26.88 33.46 -13.36
CA GLY A 529 27.32 33.35 -14.75
C GLY A 529 28.78 32.94 -14.94
N ARG A 530 29.51 32.55 -13.90
CA ARG A 530 30.98 32.35 -13.93
C ARG A 530 31.46 31.29 -14.91
N ASP A 531 30.64 30.24 -15.19
CA ASP A 531 31.02 29.14 -16.05
C ASP A 531 30.92 29.45 -17.56
N LYS A 532 30.36 30.62 -17.93
CA LYS A 532 30.20 31.03 -19.33
C LYS A 532 31.43 31.83 -19.78
N LYS A 533 31.94 31.57 -20.98
CA LYS A 533 33.16 32.20 -21.51
C LYS A 533 32.96 33.67 -21.87
N ASN A 534 31.78 34.08 -22.34
CA ASN A 534 31.53 35.46 -22.80
C ASN A 534 30.99 36.33 -21.66
N PRO A 535 31.55 37.58 -21.47
CA PRO A 535 31.15 38.46 -20.37
C PRO A 535 29.66 38.88 -20.44
N VAL A 536 29.11 39.07 -21.65
CA VAL A 536 27.69 39.39 -21.83
C VAL A 536 26.80 38.18 -21.43
N MET A 537 27.24 36.97 -21.79
CA MET A 537 26.52 35.74 -21.38
C MET A 537 26.64 35.48 -19.87
N LYS A 538 27.73 35.92 -19.22
CA LYS A 538 27.86 35.84 -17.75
C LYS A 538 26.82 36.71 -17.08
N LEU A 539 26.69 37.97 -17.50
CA LEU A 539 25.71 38.91 -16.94
C LEU A 539 24.28 38.45 -17.21
N PHE A 540 24.00 38.02 -18.46
CA PHE A 540 22.67 37.49 -18.82
C PHE A 540 22.28 36.22 -18.04
N GLY A 541 23.24 35.30 -17.84
CA GLY A 541 23.04 34.10 -17.02
C GLY A 541 22.76 34.43 -15.56
N GLY A 542 23.47 35.45 -14.99
CA GLY A 542 23.22 35.93 -13.64
C GLY A 542 21.85 36.63 -13.47
N ILE A 543 21.40 37.40 -14.46
CA ILE A 543 20.05 38.00 -14.44
C ILE A 543 18.97 36.87 -14.56
N LEU A 544 19.22 35.86 -15.40
CA LEU A 544 18.29 34.75 -15.55
C LEU A 544 18.18 33.93 -14.24
N SER A 545 19.29 33.79 -13.47
CA SER A 545 19.25 33.09 -12.20
C SER A 545 18.34 33.76 -11.16
N LEU A 546 18.14 35.09 -11.24
CA LEU A 546 17.17 35.76 -10.36
C LEU A 546 15.72 35.31 -10.59
N TYR A 547 15.42 34.72 -11.74
CA TYR A 547 14.10 34.12 -12.00
C TYR A 547 13.78 32.92 -11.10
N ASP A 548 14.84 32.27 -10.58
CA ASP A 548 14.69 31.14 -9.64
C ASP A 548 14.04 31.57 -8.31
N ILE A 549 13.99 32.88 -8.01
CA ILE A 549 13.23 33.41 -6.87
C ILE A 549 11.75 33.05 -6.95
N THR A 550 11.20 32.91 -8.18
CA THR A 550 9.79 32.50 -8.39
C THR A 550 9.53 31.09 -7.89
N SER A 551 10.49 30.19 -8.12
CA SER A 551 10.43 28.82 -7.58
C SER A 551 10.49 28.82 -6.07
N ILE A 552 11.42 29.59 -5.46
CA ILE A 552 11.56 29.69 -4.01
C ILE A 552 10.29 30.26 -3.37
N VAL A 553 9.69 31.29 -3.99
CA VAL A 553 8.41 31.87 -3.52
C VAL A 553 7.29 30.83 -3.63
N GLY A 554 7.24 30.06 -4.73
CA GLY A 554 6.30 28.95 -4.90
C GLY A 554 6.44 27.89 -3.79
N ASP A 555 7.69 27.52 -3.47
CA ASP A 555 7.98 26.56 -2.39
C ASP A 555 7.51 27.12 -1.03
N VAL A 556 7.79 28.39 -0.73
CA VAL A 556 7.35 29.05 0.51
C VAL A 556 5.81 29.10 0.60
N LEU A 557 5.13 29.44 -0.50
CA LEU A 557 3.66 29.46 -0.54
C LEU A 557 3.04 28.06 -0.36
N SER A 558 3.76 26.99 -0.72
CA SER A 558 3.30 25.61 -0.51
C SER A 558 3.05 25.29 0.96
N TYR A 559 3.70 26.00 1.91
CA TYR A 559 3.47 25.85 3.35
C TYR A 559 2.12 26.41 3.83
N SER A 560 1.39 27.16 3.00
CA SER A 560 -0.01 27.53 3.29
C SER A 560 -0.90 26.33 3.56
N ARG A 561 -0.51 25.16 3.08
CA ARG A 561 -1.16 23.86 3.29
C ARG A 561 -1.17 23.43 4.76
N LEU A 562 -0.17 23.83 5.55
CA LEU A 562 -0.15 23.61 7.01
C LEU A 562 -1.38 24.25 7.66
N MET A 563 -1.65 25.51 7.31
CA MET A 563 -2.83 26.23 7.78
C MET A 563 -4.12 25.61 7.25
N ALA A 564 -4.17 25.35 5.93
CA ALA A 564 -5.40 24.89 5.28
C ALA A 564 -5.92 23.57 5.85
N LEU A 565 -5.02 22.59 6.09
CA LEU A 565 -5.39 21.30 6.67
C LEU A 565 -5.71 21.40 8.16
N GLY A 566 -4.94 22.18 8.94
CA GLY A 566 -5.23 22.41 10.34
C GLY A 566 -6.60 23.07 10.54
N LEU A 567 -6.92 24.08 9.72
CA LEU A 567 -8.23 24.72 9.72
C LEU A 567 -9.34 23.73 9.32
N ALA A 568 -9.14 22.97 8.25
CA ALA A 568 -10.13 22.00 7.77
C ALA A 568 -10.47 20.95 8.83
N THR A 569 -9.44 20.40 9.52
CA THR A 569 -9.63 19.42 10.61
C THR A 569 -10.53 19.97 11.71
N GLY A 570 -10.26 21.18 12.18
CA GLY A 570 -11.03 21.83 13.23
C GLY A 570 -12.46 22.20 12.80
N VAL A 571 -12.63 22.78 11.61
CA VAL A 571 -13.95 23.19 11.09
C VAL A 571 -14.85 21.96 10.88
N ILE A 572 -14.35 20.89 10.25
CA ILE A 572 -15.15 19.67 10.05
C ILE A 572 -15.53 19.05 11.40
N ALA A 573 -14.60 19.01 12.37
CA ALA A 573 -14.90 18.52 13.70
C ALA A 573 -16.01 19.34 14.39
N SER A 574 -15.97 20.68 14.30
CA SER A 574 -17.01 21.54 14.85
C SER A 574 -18.36 21.36 14.16
N VAL A 575 -18.40 21.18 12.85
CA VAL A 575 -19.63 20.86 12.10
C VAL A 575 -20.24 19.53 12.58
N ILE A 576 -19.43 18.49 12.81
CA ILE A 576 -19.90 17.20 13.35
C ILE A 576 -20.55 17.41 14.75
N ASN A 577 -19.92 18.21 15.61
CA ASN A 577 -20.45 18.53 16.94
C ASN A 577 -21.77 19.28 16.87
N VAL A 578 -21.89 20.26 15.99
CA VAL A 578 -23.12 21.00 15.75
C VAL A 578 -24.24 20.07 15.27
N LEU A 579 -23.96 19.22 14.26
CA LEU A 579 -24.94 18.23 13.77
C LEU A 579 -25.41 17.28 14.90
N GLY A 580 -24.46 16.79 15.70
CA GLY A 580 -24.78 15.96 16.86
C GLY A 580 -25.68 16.67 17.90
N SER A 581 -25.47 17.97 18.12
CA SER A 581 -26.22 18.77 19.09
C SER A 581 -27.64 19.09 18.65
N LEU A 582 -28.01 18.93 17.37
CA LEU A 582 -29.38 19.17 16.88
C LEU A 582 -30.41 18.21 17.49
N GLY A 583 -30.02 17.09 18.08
CA GLY A 583 -30.89 16.17 18.81
C GLY A 583 -31.47 16.75 20.11
N GLY A 584 -31.02 17.93 20.53
CA GLY A 584 -31.47 18.64 21.73
C GLY A 584 -30.90 18.09 23.04
N GLY A 585 -31.21 18.77 24.15
CA GLY A 585 -30.76 18.40 25.50
C GLY A 585 -31.68 17.36 26.15
N GLY A 586 -31.31 16.11 26.12
CA GLY A 586 -32.06 15.03 26.77
C GLY A 586 -31.36 13.69 26.51
N ILE A 587 -31.85 12.60 27.11
CA ILE A 587 -31.23 11.27 26.96
C ILE A 587 -31.21 10.84 25.49
N PHE A 588 -32.28 11.04 24.75
CA PHE A 588 -32.36 10.72 23.32
C PHE A 588 -31.39 11.58 22.52
N GLY A 589 -31.35 12.91 22.75
CA GLY A 589 -30.41 13.81 22.11
C GLY A 589 -28.95 13.43 22.41
N PHE A 590 -28.66 12.98 23.62
CA PHE A 590 -27.33 12.48 23.98
C PHE A 590 -26.94 11.21 23.21
N ILE A 591 -27.83 10.24 23.04
CA ILE A 591 -27.58 9.03 22.25
C ILE A 591 -27.30 9.39 20.79
N VAL A 592 -28.10 10.29 20.20
CA VAL A 592 -27.90 10.78 18.83
C VAL A 592 -26.57 11.53 18.72
N PHE A 593 -26.23 12.38 19.67
CA PHE A 593 -24.93 13.08 19.71
C PHE A 593 -23.78 12.09 19.73
N VAL A 594 -23.79 11.07 20.58
CA VAL A 594 -22.75 10.07 20.67
C VAL A 594 -22.63 9.28 19.35
N ALA A 595 -23.75 8.87 18.75
CA ALA A 595 -23.72 8.12 17.49
C ALA A 595 -23.12 8.94 16.35
N ILE A 596 -23.55 10.19 16.17
CA ILE A 596 -23.02 11.11 15.15
C ILE A 596 -21.55 11.44 15.43
N SER A 597 -21.19 11.68 16.69
CA SER A 597 -19.80 11.98 17.06
C SER A 597 -18.88 10.82 16.81
N VAL A 598 -19.23 9.59 17.20
CA VAL A 598 -18.38 8.40 16.96
C VAL A 598 -18.17 8.18 15.47
N PHE A 599 -19.23 8.19 14.68
CA PHE A 599 -19.11 7.98 13.23
C PHE A 599 -18.39 9.15 12.55
N GLY A 600 -18.82 10.39 12.82
CA GLY A 600 -18.28 11.59 12.19
C GLY A 600 -16.81 11.82 12.53
N HIS A 601 -16.44 11.74 13.81
CA HIS A 601 -15.05 11.91 14.24
C HIS A 601 -14.15 10.77 13.79
N SER A 602 -14.63 9.52 13.68
CA SER A 602 -13.87 8.42 13.14
C SER A 602 -13.52 8.65 11.65
N LEU A 603 -14.50 9.13 10.87
CA LEU A 603 -14.30 9.47 9.46
C LEU A 603 -13.36 10.67 9.31
N ASN A 604 -13.58 11.74 10.09
CA ASN A 604 -12.74 12.94 10.10
C ASN A 604 -11.29 12.62 10.49
N PHE A 605 -11.10 11.76 11.50
CA PHE A 605 -9.79 11.25 11.91
C PHE A 605 -9.08 10.55 10.76
N ALA A 606 -9.75 9.60 10.09
CA ALA A 606 -9.15 8.82 9.02
C ALA A 606 -8.73 9.70 7.82
N ILE A 607 -9.63 10.60 7.38
CA ILE A 607 -9.38 11.47 6.22
C ILE A 607 -8.26 12.46 6.51
N ASN A 608 -8.30 13.13 7.67
CA ASN A 608 -7.29 14.16 7.98
C ASN A 608 -5.93 13.56 8.39
N MET A 609 -5.92 12.39 9.04
CA MET A 609 -4.68 11.66 9.30
C MET A 609 -3.97 11.27 8.00
N LEU A 610 -4.72 10.74 7.01
CA LEU A 610 -4.18 10.42 5.69
C LEU A 610 -3.73 11.69 4.97
N GLY A 611 -4.53 12.76 5.01
CA GLY A 611 -4.19 14.07 4.44
C GLY A 611 -2.90 14.64 5.05
N ALA A 612 -2.77 14.64 6.37
CA ALA A 612 -1.57 15.10 7.06
C ALA A 612 -0.34 14.27 6.67
N TYR A 613 -0.47 12.93 6.57
CA TYR A 613 0.62 12.05 6.14
C TYR A 613 1.10 12.36 4.72
N VAL A 614 0.18 12.41 3.75
CA VAL A 614 0.51 12.64 2.34
C VAL A 614 1.14 14.04 2.13
N HIS A 615 0.55 15.05 2.76
CA HIS A 615 1.03 16.43 2.56
C HIS A 615 2.32 16.72 3.31
N THR A 616 2.56 16.08 4.46
CA THR A 616 3.85 16.17 5.17
C THR A 616 4.95 15.50 4.34
N ASN A 617 4.70 14.30 3.78
CA ASN A 617 5.64 13.63 2.88
C ASN A 617 5.99 14.54 1.69
N ARG A 618 4.99 15.18 1.09
CA ARG A 618 5.22 16.08 -0.05
C ARG A 618 6.13 17.25 0.32
N LEU A 619 5.92 17.90 1.48
CA LEU A 619 6.77 18.99 1.95
C LEU A 619 8.23 18.54 2.14
N GLN A 620 8.44 17.28 2.58
CA GLN A 620 9.79 16.74 2.66
C GLN A 620 10.40 16.46 1.29
N TYR A 621 9.65 15.82 0.39
CA TYR A 621 10.17 15.36 -0.90
C TYR A 621 10.41 16.50 -1.89
N VAL A 622 9.46 17.43 -1.99
CA VAL A 622 9.49 18.47 -3.03
C VAL A 622 10.21 19.74 -2.54
N GLU A 623 9.85 20.22 -1.34
CA GLU A 623 10.33 21.51 -0.86
C GLU A 623 11.68 21.40 -0.09
N PHE A 624 11.97 20.23 0.51
CA PHE A 624 13.18 20.06 1.33
C PHE A 624 14.27 19.24 0.62
N TYR A 625 13.98 18.00 0.21
CA TYR A 625 15.00 17.13 -0.39
C TYR A 625 15.56 17.68 -1.69
N GLN A 626 14.75 18.27 -2.54
CA GLN A 626 15.22 18.88 -3.79
C GLN A 626 16.27 19.99 -3.60
N LYS A 627 16.42 20.51 -2.39
CA LYS A 627 17.43 21.55 -2.13
C LYS A 627 18.85 20.98 -1.99
N PHE A 628 19.02 19.74 -1.54
CA PHE A 628 20.36 19.22 -1.22
C PHE A 628 20.53 17.72 -1.49
N TYR A 629 19.46 16.95 -1.58
CA TYR A 629 19.50 15.50 -1.63
C TYR A 629 19.54 15.03 -3.09
N GLU A 630 20.60 14.32 -3.47
CA GLU A 630 20.76 13.79 -4.81
C GLU A 630 20.12 12.40 -4.94
N GLY A 631 20.29 11.56 -3.92
CA GLY A 631 19.74 10.21 -3.90
C GLY A 631 20.43 9.27 -4.88
N GLY A 632 19.73 8.23 -5.30
CA GLY A 632 20.23 7.27 -6.29
C GLY A 632 21.10 6.16 -5.71
N GLY A 633 21.28 6.10 -4.39
CA GLY A 633 21.97 5.00 -3.73
C GLY A 633 21.15 3.70 -3.71
N ARG A 634 21.81 2.57 -3.54
CA ARG A 634 21.22 1.25 -3.40
C ARG A 634 21.00 0.90 -1.93
N LYS A 635 19.83 0.34 -1.60
CA LYS A 635 19.55 -0.12 -0.23
C LYS A 635 20.42 -1.33 0.11
N PHE A 636 21.09 -1.28 1.25
CA PHE A 636 21.80 -2.43 1.81
C PHE A 636 20.82 -3.57 2.09
N SER A 637 21.03 -4.71 1.43
CA SER A 637 20.19 -5.90 1.53
C SER A 637 21.03 -7.11 1.88
N PRO A 638 21.36 -7.31 3.16
CA PRO A 638 22.27 -8.37 3.57
C PRO A 638 21.74 -9.74 3.17
N PHE A 639 22.65 -10.61 2.72
CA PHE A 639 22.40 -12.01 2.44
C PHE A 639 22.18 -12.77 3.74
N GLY A 640 20.91 -12.92 4.14
CA GLY A 640 20.50 -13.54 5.39
C GLY A 640 19.21 -14.35 5.24
N PHE A 641 18.68 -14.86 6.33
CA PHE A 641 17.42 -15.61 6.34
C PHE A 641 16.22 -14.67 6.15
N LYS A 642 15.76 -14.50 4.92
CA LYS A 642 14.53 -13.77 4.58
C LYS A 642 13.33 -14.72 4.67
N THR A 643 12.74 -14.85 5.85
CA THR A 643 11.62 -15.74 6.15
C THR A 643 10.34 -14.96 6.39
N LYS A 644 9.18 -15.60 6.15
CA LYS A 644 7.84 -14.99 6.32
C LYS A 644 7.15 -15.42 7.62
N TYR A 645 7.28 -16.69 7.99
CA TYR A 645 6.52 -17.30 9.09
C TYR A 645 7.38 -17.71 10.28
N TYR A 646 8.62 -18.10 10.05
CA TYR A 646 9.53 -18.59 11.08
C TYR A 646 10.80 -17.75 11.18
N LYS A 647 11.35 -17.68 12.40
CA LYS A 647 12.66 -17.08 12.66
C LYS A 647 13.61 -18.23 13.05
N PHE A 648 14.61 -18.50 12.20
CA PHE A 648 15.66 -19.49 12.44
C PHE A 648 16.79 -18.92 13.28
#